data_a2ed60d412313aef003d82784d6c8e31
#
_entry.id   a2ed60d412313aef003d82784d6c8e31
#
_cell.length_a   1.000
_cell.length_b   1.000
_cell.length_c   1.000
_cell.angle_alpha   90.00
_cell.angle_beta   90.00
_cell.angle_gamma   90.00
#
_symmetry.space_group_name_H-M   'P 1'
#
loop_
_entity.id
_entity.type
_entity.pdbx_description
1 polymer ?
#
loop_
_entity_poly.entity_id
_entity_poly.type
_entity_poly.pdbx_seq_one_letter_code
_entity_poly.pdbx_strand_id
1 'polypeptide(L)'
;MNNSSLNKPTTEGEQNLNSRFPQTVVAVSREEFIEPIELTAIDAAGNKTTLPEDLTGHYFMIGPVGSVNSAIVEGDEQTVWVSKDGWTALYNGDGMIYRLDFDNGAARLKTRLAKPPCYFADRATADPNNYENYDHLKFYNLGITRGSFGKLGIRNQLNTAFLPFKLKDDPSERLIVSWDVGRPYEIDPETLETLTPIGMNDNWSDLLPNQEIVPFKSLMSSAHPVFDFAAERFYTLNVGKSLWTMLSLPRSVDVRIKENSEAFKSIPEGLRGGNDFDFAASFNSILTLLYSIALFSFKLTVSIGDILVKIIKFFTGGYDFVHLLAWDGKEVGISNKWNIVLPYNRPLRIGQTVHQMAMTEDYIVFAETSFKFSLENTMPFQRSTLLSSFLIFITDFLNYPQFHSTNLYIIKKSDLKSTTPSLFTRFTNLFDRTKFKHLPKVVAKKVEIRPEFSHYVLDYDNSNDRIVVHAAHLAATDIAEYIRIYDRSAYDNRDPDDREDIYDDPELTYRLQQLVGNVVSPTDISRVGRLVIDAKEGKVIEEKLFPNESDRDEINRQLAAHHQDPINNQIDPKYLLTWSTAFYIYPELRPTQQLTDIFWNSWGAWPDILTNRAVEAYQDYPGRLVDLKQIVDLIYEGVPSSLCHVKIKPDSNGQTQIELNEDNYFQFDRRNLGTSSQFIPRPNAKDQTDGYIVCAVLTSDRFLSQSDPADPNATWSENSEIWIFDAQKLKQGPLYKLSHPKLNIGFSFHTTWMSEAKSPSRRLVYDVREDHEYLVSELISKQPSLGDSVRQLFDEEVYPNTYSYPE
;
A
#
# COMPACT_ATOMS: atom_id res chain seq x y z
N MET A 1 15.16 -35.83 32.81
CA MET A 1 13.72 -35.78 32.52
C MET A 1 13.57 -35.16 31.15
N ASN A 2 13.02 -35.91 30.26
CA ASN A 2 13.05 -35.65 28.84
C ASN A 2 12.25 -34.42 28.44
N ASN A 3 12.90 -33.37 27.94
CA ASN A 3 12.27 -32.26 27.25
C ASN A 3 12.35 -32.45 25.71
N SER A 4 11.89 -33.64 25.26
CA SER A 4 11.74 -33.91 23.82
C SER A 4 10.32 -33.54 23.30
N SER A 5 9.61 -32.68 23.99
CA SER A 5 8.18 -32.36 23.68
C SER A 5 7.96 -31.03 22.97
N LEU A 6 9.00 -30.30 22.57
CA LEU A 6 8.83 -29.04 21.83
C LEU A 6 8.70 -29.25 20.32
N ASN A 7 8.95 -30.45 19.80
CA ASN A 7 8.87 -30.75 18.36
C ASN A 7 7.72 -31.69 17.99
N LYS A 8 6.83 -31.99 18.91
CA LYS A 8 5.51 -32.56 18.60
C LYS A 8 4.49 -31.73 19.35
N PRO A 9 3.51 -31.14 18.67
CA PRO A 9 2.38 -30.54 19.36
C PRO A 9 1.74 -31.64 20.19
N THR A 10 1.59 -31.38 21.47
CA THR A 10 0.95 -32.28 22.42
C THR A 10 -0.54 -32.41 22.21
N THR A 11 -1.14 -31.43 21.52
CA THR A 11 -2.48 -31.45 20.96
C THR A 11 -2.54 -30.51 19.74
N GLU A 12 -3.34 -30.82 18.72
CA GLU A 12 -3.58 -29.97 17.54
C GLU A 12 -3.95 -28.54 17.92
N GLY A 13 -4.63 -28.32 19.06
CA GLY A 13 -4.99 -27.02 19.58
C GLY A 13 -3.81 -26.18 20.10
N GLU A 14 -2.74 -26.77 20.65
CA GLU A 14 -1.61 -25.99 21.20
C GLU A 14 -0.60 -25.53 20.15
N GLN A 15 -0.41 -26.28 19.04
CA GLN A 15 0.38 -25.82 17.89
C GLN A 15 -0.22 -24.57 17.28
N ASN A 16 -1.54 -24.57 17.19
CA ASN A 16 -2.33 -23.48 16.65
C ASN A 16 -2.26 -22.19 17.48
N LEU A 17 -1.80 -22.23 18.73
CA LEU A 17 -1.70 -21.08 19.62
C LEU A 17 -0.38 -20.33 19.52
N ASN A 18 0.67 -20.91 18.94
CA ASN A 18 2.03 -20.36 19.06
C ASN A 18 2.35 -19.24 18.08
N SER A 19 1.73 -19.20 16.89
CA SER A 19 1.89 -18.08 15.96
C SER A 19 0.64 -17.95 15.10
N ARG A 20 -0.14 -16.90 15.32
CA ARG A 20 -1.37 -16.61 14.57
C ARG A 20 -1.41 -15.18 14.10
N PHE A 21 -1.70 -15.01 12.84
CA PHE A 21 -2.04 -13.69 12.32
C PHE A 21 -3.33 -13.20 12.98
N PRO A 22 -3.38 -11.96 13.50
CA PRO A 22 -4.54 -11.44 14.22
C PRO A 22 -5.82 -11.49 13.38
N GLN A 23 -6.84 -12.18 13.88
CA GLN A 23 -8.11 -12.33 13.19
C GLN A 23 -9.01 -11.08 13.27
N THR A 24 -8.67 -10.11 14.11
CA THR A 24 -9.38 -8.83 14.21
C THR A 24 -9.46 -8.06 12.89
N VAL A 25 -8.54 -8.34 11.95
CA VAL A 25 -8.54 -7.73 10.61
C VAL A 25 -9.67 -8.21 9.69
N VAL A 26 -10.39 -9.28 10.02
CA VAL A 26 -11.47 -9.81 9.16
C VAL A 26 -12.80 -9.10 9.35
N ALA A 27 -13.00 -8.48 10.53
CA ALA A 27 -14.19 -7.72 10.86
C ALA A 27 -13.76 -6.40 11.51
N VAL A 28 -14.13 -5.28 10.91
CA VAL A 28 -13.65 -3.96 11.29
C VAL A 28 -14.80 -2.99 11.56
N SER A 29 -14.62 -2.10 12.52
CA SER A 29 -15.63 -1.10 12.85
C SER A 29 -15.63 0.06 11.87
N ARG A 30 -16.83 0.50 11.49
CA ARG A 30 -17.09 1.74 10.73
C ARG A 30 -17.71 2.81 11.64
N GLU A 31 -17.72 2.61 12.97
CA GLU A 31 -18.33 3.56 13.90
C GLU A 31 -17.55 4.89 13.90
N GLU A 32 -18.29 5.98 13.72
CA GLU A 32 -17.74 7.34 13.74
C GLU A 32 -17.95 7.94 15.14
N PHE A 33 -16.87 8.10 15.88
CA PHE A 33 -16.87 8.79 17.17
C PHE A 33 -16.70 10.29 16.95
N ILE A 34 -17.79 10.98 16.66
CA ILE A 34 -17.78 12.46 16.48
C ILE A 34 -17.43 13.13 17.79
N GLU A 35 -18.04 12.70 18.91
CA GLU A 35 -17.58 13.01 20.25
C GLU A 35 -16.50 12.00 20.66
N PRO A 36 -15.31 12.47 21.08
CA PRO A 36 -14.21 11.56 21.41
C PRO A 36 -14.54 10.63 22.58
N ILE A 37 -14.14 9.37 22.47
CA ILE A 37 -14.22 8.40 23.57
C ILE A 37 -12.89 8.34 24.33
N GLU A 38 -12.93 8.21 25.65
CA GLU A 38 -11.74 8.13 26.49
C GLU A 38 -11.24 6.67 26.57
N LEU A 39 -9.97 6.47 26.27
CA LEU A 39 -9.32 5.16 26.35
C LEU A 39 -8.80 4.91 27.78
N THR A 40 -8.93 3.69 28.24
CA THR A 40 -8.35 3.27 29.53
C THR A 40 -6.86 2.98 29.36
N ALA A 41 -6.02 3.67 30.10
CA ALA A 41 -4.59 3.42 30.17
C ALA A 41 -4.25 2.41 31.27
N ILE A 42 -3.43 1.40 30.93
CA ILE A 42 -2.92 0.35 31.82
C ILE A 42 -1.40 0.40 31.78
N ASP A 43 -0.74 0.39 32.95
CA ASP A 43 0.72 0.35 33.05
C ASP A 43 1.29 -1.06 32.78
N ALA A 44 2.60 -1.17 32.75
CA ALA A 44 3.30 -2.45 32.55
C ALA A 44 2.99 -3.51 33.62
N ALA A 45 2.50 -3.13 34.78
CA ALA A 45 2.08 -4.03 35.85
C ALA A 45 0.61 -4.44 35.78
N GLY A 46 -0.13 -3.92 34.77
CA GLY A 46 -1.57 -4.20 34.59
C GLY A 46 -2.51 -3.31 35.39
N ASN A 47 -2.03 -2.22 36.02
CA ASN A 47 -2.85 -1.32 36.82
C ASN A 47 -3.37 -0.17 35.94
N LYS A 48 -4.62 0.24 36.18
CA LYS A 48 -5.15 1.48 35.61
C LYS A 48 -4.34 2.67 36.09
N THR A 49 -3.92 3.53 35.16
CA THR A 49 -3.01 4.64 35.40
C THR A 49 -3.32 5.85 34.53
N THR A 50 -2.61 6.95 34.72
CA THR A 50 -2.60 8.13 33.85
C THR A 50 -1.37 8.13 33.01
N LEU A 51 -1.44 8.74 31.83
CA LEU A 51 -0.31 8.92 30.92
C LEU A 51 0.65 10.01 31.42
N PRO A 52 1.90 10.05 30.92
CA PRO A 52 2.85 11.12 31.23
C PRO A 52 2.33 12.49 30.76
N GLU A 53 2.57 13.53 31.52
CA GLU A 53 2.16 14.90 31.19
C GLU A 53 2.92 15.46 29.97
N ASP A 54 4.08 14.90 29.65
CA ASP A 54 4.91 15.27 28.50
C ASP A 54 4.57 14.51 27.21
N LEU A 55 3.65 13.55 27.26
CA LEU A 55 3.03 12.95 26.07
C LEU A 55 1.85 13.81 25.64
N THR A 56 2.03 14.61 24.60
CA THR A 56 1.05 15.60 24.14
C THR A 56 0.87 15.59 22.63
N GLY A 57 -0.20 16.23 22.16
CA GLY A 57 -0.50 16.38 20.73
C GLY A 57 -1.45 15.32 20.21
N HIS A 58 -1.47 15.18 18.89
CA HIS A 58 -2.48 14.42 18.16
C HIS A 58 -1.82 13.41 17.25
N TYR A 59 -2.08 12.13 17.51
CA TYR A 59 -1.66 11.02 16.64
C TYR A 59 -2.79 10.68 15.69
N PHE A 60 -2.51 10.72 14.40
CA PHE A 60 -3.43 10.34 13.33
C PHE A 60 -3.00 9.02 12.70
N MET A 61 -3.98 8.19 12.38
CA MET A 61 -3.82 6.91 11.70
C MET A 61 -4.94 6.73 10.67
N ILE A 62 -4.68 6.01 9.58
CA ILE A 62 -5.66 5.75 8.53
C ILE A 62 -5.59 4.31 8.04
N GLY A 63 -6.73 3.76 7.67
CA GLY A 63 -6.83 2.44 7.06
C GLY A 63 -8.19 2.19 6.41
N PRO A 64 -8.29 1.21 5.52
CA PRO A 64 -9.54 0.83 4.90
C PRO A 64 -10.45 0.07 5.87
N VAL A 65 -11.75 0.40 5.87
CA VAL A 65 -12.76 -0.25 6.72
C VAL A 65 -13.94 -0.79 5.92
N GLY A 66 -13.65 -1.50 4.84
CA GLY A 66 -14.69 -2.01 3.93
C GLY A 66 -15.38 -0.90 3.15
N SER A 67 -16.54 -1.20 2.59
CA SER A 67 -17.29 -0.25 1.77
C SER A 67 -18.77 -0.19 2.18
N VAL A 68 -19.53 0.68 1.56
CA VAL A 68 -20.94 0.95 1.88
C VAL A 68 -21.87 -0.26 1.79
N ASN A 69 -21.47 -1.32 1.09
CA ASN A 69 -22.24 -2.55 0.93
C ASN A 69 -21.51 -3.80 1.47
N SER A 70 -20.50 -3.61 2.30
CA SER A 70 -19.85 -4.72 3.01
C SER A 70 -20.85 -5.44 3.91
N ALA A 71 -20.69 -6.75 4.07
CA ALA A 71 -21.55 -7.55 4.93
C ALA A 71 -21.42 -7.11 6.40
N ILE A 72 -22.54 -6.86 7.05
CA ILE A 72 -22.59 -6.44 8.46
C ILE A 72 -22.42 -7.66 9.36
N VAL A 73 -21.75 -7.50 10.47
CA VAL A 73 -21.64 -8.52 11.53
C VAL A 73 -22.99 -8.65 12.23
N GLU A 74 -23.46 -9.88 12.40
CA GLU A 74 -24.74 -10.12 13.07
C GLU A 74 -24.72 -9.60 14.51
N GLY A 75 -25.65 -8.71 14.84
CA GLY A 75 -25.76 -8.08 16.14
C GLY A 75 -24.94 -6.81 16.35
N ASP A 76 -24.14 -6.39 15.34
CA ASP A 76 -23.39 -5.14 15.36
C ASP A 76 -23.43 -4.44 14.00
N GLU A 77 -24.34 -3.50 13.82
CA GLU A 77 -24.54 -2.76 12.58
C GLU A 77 -23.33 -1.86 12.18
N GLN A 78 -22.42 -1.61 13.10
CA GLN A 78 -21.26 -0.75 12.87
C GLN A 78 -20.03 -1.54 12.42
N THR A 79 -20.01 -2.86 12.62
CA THR A 79 -18.89 -3.73 12.23
C THR A 79 -19.20 -4.51 10.96
N VAL A 80 -18.23 -4.52 10.03
CA VAL A 80 -18.38 -5.18 8.73
C VAL A 80 -17.36 -6.29 8.53
N TRP A 81 -17.79 -7.37 7.84
CA TRP A 81 -16.97 -8.52 7.46
C TRP A 81 -16.20 -8.24 6.16
N VAL A 82 -15.07 -7.55 6.22
CA VAL A 82 -14.30 -7.19 5.02
C VAL A 82 -13.74 -8.40 4.27
N SER A 83 -13.43 -9.50 4.97
CA SER A 83 -12.97 -10.75 4.34
C SER A 83 -14.06 -11.46 3.52
N LYS A 84 -15.34 -11.21 3.78
CA LYS A 84 -16.47 -11.78 3.01
C LYS A 84 -16.75 -11.03 1.72
N ASP A 85 -16.18 -9.89 1.53
CA ASP A 85 -16.40 -9.03 0.37
C ASP A 85 -15.74 -9.57 -0.91
N GLY A 86 -14.78 -10.47 -0.80
CA GLY A 86 -14.17 -11.19 -1.92
C GLY A 86 -13.13 -10.38 -2.70
N TRP A 87 -12.70 -9.23 -2.18
CA TRP A 87 -11.62 -8.40 -2.73
C TRP A 87 -10.54 -8.14 -1.67
N THR A 88 -9.53 -7.33 -2.00
CA THR A 88 -8.50 -7.01 -1.01
C THR A 88 -9.00 -6.02 0.03
N ALA A 89 -9.24 -6.50 1.25
CA ALA A 89 -9.52 -5.68 2.41
C ALA A 89 -8.33 -4.79 2.80
N LEU A 90 -7.13 -5.14 2.34
CA LEU A 90 -5.89 -4.41 2.60
C LEU A 90 -5.87 -3.03 1.93
N TYR A 91 -6.46 -2.89 0.73
CA TYR A 91 -6.39 -1.65 -0.04
C TYR A 91 -7.76 -1.09 -0.43
N ASN A 92 -8.76 -1.94 -0.56
CA ASN A 92 -10.08 -1.59 -1.04
C ASN A 92 -11.05 -1.40 0.12
N GLY A 93 -11.33 -0.17 0.44
CA GLY A 93 -12.25 0.21 1.51
C GLY A 93 -12.24 1.72 1.73
N ASP A 94 -13.32 2.23 2.28
CA ASP A 94 -13.40 3.64 2.67
C ASP A 94 -12.38 3.93 3.77
N GLY A 95 -11.66 5.04 3.65
CA GLY A 95 -10.66 5.44 4.62
C GLY A 95 -11.30 5.86 5.94
N MET A 96 -10.98 5.14 7.02
CA MET A 96 -11.29 5.57 8.37
C MET A 96 -10.12 6.36 8.94
N ILE A 97 -10.37 7.57 9.35
CA ILE A 97 -9.42 8.44 10.02
C ILE A 97 -9.59 8.24 11.51
N TYR A 98 -8.53 7.87 12.19
CA TYR A 98 -8.46 7.76 13.65
C TYR A 98 -7.57 8.90 14.15
N ARG A 99 -8.01 9.65 15.16
CA ARG A 99 -7.20 10.65 15.85
C ARG A 99 -7.21 10.35 17.35
N LEU A 100 -6.03 10.15 17.92
CA LEU A 100 -5.83 10.08 19.35
C LEU A 100 -5.30 11.43 19.85
N ASP A 101 -5.99 11.98 20.82
CA ASP A 101 -5.62 13.22 21.49
C ASP A 101 -4.99 12.87 22.84
N PHE A 102 -3.74 13.30 23.03
CA PHE A 102 -3.00 13.15 24.29
C PHE A 102 -2.99 14.49 25.02
N ASP A 103 -3.70 14.55 26.12
CA ASP A 103 -3.80 15.77 26.92
C ASP A 103 -4.11 15.44 28.38
N ASN A 104 -3.46 16.17 29.32
CA ASN A 104 -3.70 16.06 30.75
C ASN A 104 -3.67 14.62 31.33
N GLY A 105 -2.74 13.79 30.80
CA GLY A 105 -2.59 12.39 31.23
C GLY A 105 -3.67 11.43 30.76
N ALA A 106 -4.51 11.84 29.83
CA ALA A 106 -5.56 11.03 29.20
C ALA A 106 -5.29 10.84 27.70
N ALA A 107 -5.92 9.80 27.13
CA ALA A 107 -5.98 9.59 25.68
C ALA A 107 -7.45 9.52 25.24
N ARG A 108 -7.81 10.27 24.21
CA ARG A 108 -9.16 10.28 23.65
C ARG A 108 -9.12 9.95 22.17
N LEU A 109 -10.02 9.07 21.73
CA LEU A 109 -10.13 8.63 20.35
C LEU A 109 -11.32 9.30 19.67
N LYS A 110 -11.06 9.91 18.50
CA LYS A 110 -12.06 10.38 17.54
C LYS A 110 -11.91 9.63 16.24
N THR A 111 -13.01 9.26 15.59
CA THR A 111 -12.97 8.56 14.28
C THR A 111 -13.94 9.19 13.30
N ARG A 112 -13.58 9.21 12.03
CA ARG A 112 -14.46 9.64 10.95
C ARG A 112 -14.05 9.04 9.60
N LEU A 113 -15.04 8.67 8.79
CA LEU A 113 -14.81 8.24 7.41
C LEU A 113 -14.44 9.43 6.52
N ALA A 114 -13.46 9.24 5.65
CA ALA A 114 -13.20 10.15 4.55
C ALA A 114 -14.31 10.00 3.49
N LYS A 115 -15.09 11.05 3.26
CA LYS A 115 -16.30 11.01 2.41
C LYS A 115 -16.20 11.98 1.23
N PRO A 116 -15.40 11.70 0.19
CA PRO A 116 -15.41 12.50 -1.03
C PRO A 116 -16.72 12.30 -1.82
N PRO A 117 -17.01 13.13 -2.85
CA PRO A 117 -18.28 13.08 -3.61
C PRO A 117 -18.68 11.68 -4.10
N CYS A 118 -17.73 10.87 -4.55
CA CYS A 118 -17.98 9.49 -5.00
C CYS A 118 -18.46 8.53 -3.88
N TYR A 119 -18.22 8.85 -2.60
CA TYR A 119 -18.77 8.09 -1.48
C TYR A 119 -20.31 8.19 -1.44
N PHE A 120 -20.85 9.39 -1.62
CA PHE A 120 -22.29 9.59 -1.58
C PHE A 120 -23.00 8.93 -2.78
N ALA A 121 -22.40 8.99 -3.97
CA ALA A 121 -22.90 8.26 -5.12
C ALA A 121 -22.91 6.75 -4.90
N ASP A 122 -21.85 6.19 -4.36
CA ASP A 122 -21.77 4.75 -4.06
C ASP A 122 -22.79 4.34 -2.99
N ARG A 123 -22.92 5.13 -1.93
CA ARG A 123 -23.91 4.90 -0.87
C ARG A 123 -25.34 4.88 -1.43
N ALA A 124 -25.70 5.84 -2.26
CA ALA A 124 -27.03 5.91 -2.86
C ALA A 124 -27.30 4.74 -3.82
N THR A 125 -26.31 4.36 -4.64
CA THR A 125 -26.46 3.23 -5.58
C THR A 125 -26.40 1.86 -4.90
N ALA A 126 -25.91 1.77 -3.68
CA ALA A 126 -25.86 0.54 -2.89
C ALA A 126 -27.11 0.34 -2.01
N ASP A 127 -27.90 1.39 -1.77
CA ASP A 127 -29.10 1.32 -0.95
C ASP A 127 -30.22 0.49 -1.64
N PRO A 128 -30.70 -0.61 -1.03
CA PRO A 128 -31.78 -1.41 -1.60
C PRO A 128 -33.08 -0.62 -1.86
N ASN A 129 -33.33 0.43 -1.11
CA ASN A 129 -34.51 1.26 -1.29
C ASN A 129 -34.44 2.14 -2.56
N ASN A 130 -33.24 2.31 -3.10
CA ASN A 130 -32.98 3.11 -4.30
C ASN A 130 -32.69 2.26 -5.55
N TYR A 131 -32.77 0.90 -5.47
CA TYR A 131 -32.37 0.04 -6.58
C TYR A 131 -33.16 0.29 -7.87
N GLU A 132 -34.45 0.59 -7.80
CA GLU A 132 -35.26 0.87 -9.00
C GLU A 132 -34.69 2.03 -9.82
N ASN A 133 -34.08 3.02 -9.14
CA ASN A 133 -33.52 4.22 -9.77
C ASN A 133 -32.05 4.04 -10.16
N TYR A 134 -31.24 3.37 -9.34
CA TYR A 134 -29.76 3.47 -9.41
C TYR A 134 -29.00 2.14 -9.51
N ASP A 135 -29.64 0.96 -9.41
CA ASP A 135 -28.92 -0.34 -9.44
C ASP A 135 -28.03 -0.48 -10.68
N HIS A 136 -28.49 0.02 -11.82
CA HIS A 136 -27.70 0.02 -13.05
C HIS A 136 -26.46 0.94 -13.02
N LEU A 137 -26.34 1.84 -12.05
CA LEU A 137 -25.17 2.72 -11.82
C LEU A 137 -24.23 2.22 -10.73
N LYS A 138 -24.55 1.09 -10.09
CA LYS A 138 -23.88 0.55 -8.92
C LYS A 138 -22.37 0.40 -9.10
N PHE A 139 -21.66 0.63 -8.00
CA PHE A 139 -20.24 0.36 -7.91
C PHE A 139 -19.99 -1.09 -7.52
N TYR A 140 -18.94 -1.66 -8.09
CA TYR A 140 -18.49 -3.03 -7.82
C TYR A 140 -17.05 -3.02 -7.34
N ASN A 141 -16.69 -4.02 -6.53
CA ASN A 141 -15.32 -4.23 -6.10
C ASN A 141 -14.51 -4.85 -7.23
N LEU A 142 -13.32 -4.31 -7.45
CA LEU A 142 -12.45 -4.56 -8.59
C LEU A 142 -11.01 -4.83 -8.09
N GLY A 143 -10.86 -5.81 -7.22
CA GLY A 143 -9.58 -6.07 -6.57
C GLY A 143 -9.20 -4.91 -5.64
N ILE A 144 -8.11 -4.20 -5.95
CA ILE A 144 -7.58 -3.11 -5.11
C ILE A 144 -8.39 -1.81 -5.17
N THR A 145 -9.46 -1.74 -5.94
CA THR A 145 -10.29 -0.55 -6.07
C THR A 145 -11.77 -0.89 -6.23
N ARG A 146 -12.61 0.14 -6.34
CA ARG A 146 -14.05 0.03 -6.51
C ARG A 146 -14.53 0.97 -7.59
N GLY A 147 -15.42 0.52 -8.48
CA GLY A 147 -15.84 1.35 -9.60
C GLY A 147 -17.16 0.95 -10.27
N SER A 148 -17.72 1.91 -11.01
CA SER A 148 -18.88 1.78 -11.88
C SER A 148 -18.41 2.07 -13.32
N PHE A 149 -17.95 1.02 -14.01
CA PHE A 149 -17.30 1.15 -15.31
C PHE A 149 -18.25 1.66 -16.39
N GLY A 150 -17.72 2.60 -17.20
CA GLY A 150 -18.45 3.19 -18.30
C GLY A 150 -19.64 4.06 -17.89
N LYS A 151 -19.86 4.26 -16.57
CA LYS A 151 -21.01 5.00 -16.04
C LYS A 151 -20.56 6.12 -15.10
N LEU A 152 -20.26 5.79 -13.82
CA LEU A 152 -19.88 6.80 -12.84
C LEU A 152 -18.35 6.94 -12.66
N GLY A 153 -17.57 5.88 -12.95
CA GLY A 153 -16.10 5.87 -12.82
C GLY A 153 -15.59 5.17 -11.59
N ILE A 154 -14.47 5.63 -11.03
CA ILE A 154 -13.72 4.94 -9.94
C ILE A 154 -13.86 5.71 -8.63
N ARG A 155 -14.02 4.96 -7.52
CA ARG A 155 -14.00 5.53 -6.17
C ARG A 155 -12.61 6.09 -5.82
N ASN A 156 -12.61 7.24 -5.21
CA ASN A 156 -11.48 7.76 -4.45
C ASN A 156 -11.71 7.41 -2.98
N GLN A 157 -10.94 6.48 -2.42
CA GLN A 157 -11.21 5.91 -1.09
C GLN A 157 -10.43 6.60 0.03
N LEU A 158 -9.41 7.40 -0.29
CA LEU A 158 -8.67 8.24 0.67
C LEU A 158 -8.25 7.46 1.94
N ASN A 159 -7.60 6.32 1.77
CA ASN A 159 -7.38 5.39 2.87
C ASN A 159 -5.91 5.09 3.20
N THR A 160 -4.94 5.84 2.63
CA THR A 160 -3.54 5.40 2.69
C THR A 160 -2.65 6.25 3.58
N ALA A 161 -2.53 7.55 3.34
CA ALA A 161 -1.52 8.34 4.05
C ALA A 161 -1.98 9.77 4.35
N PHE A 162 -1.22 10.42 5.21
CA PHE A 162 -1.39 11.82 5.58
C PHE A 162 -0.18 12.67 5.20
N LEU A 163 -0.40 13.96 4.99
CA LEU A 163 0.64 14.97 4.94
C LEU A 163 0.21 16.18 5.76
N PRO A 164 0.79 16.39 6.96
CA PRO A 164 0.63 17.64 7.71
C PRO A 164 1.50 18.72 7.09
N PHE A 165 1.02 19.95 7.07
CA PHE A 165 1.78 21.09 6.58
C PHE A 165 1.32 22.38 7.24
N LYS A 166 2.13 23.43 7.14
CA LYS A 166 1.82 24.77 7.65
C LYS A 166 2.27 25.84 6.67
N LEU A 167 1.37 26.74 6.31
CA LEU A 167 1.70 27.93 5.55
C LEU A 167 2.18 29.03 6.52
N LYS A 168 3.06 29.93 6.08
CA LYS A 168 3.61 30.99 6.93
C LYS A 168 2.53 31.97 7.41
N ASP A 169 1.55 32.23 6.54
CA ASP A 169 0.44 33.15 6.83
C ASP A 169 -0.76 32.47 7.49
N ASP A 170 -0.70 31.15 7.74
CA ASP A 170 -1.77 30.39 8.39
C ASP A 170 -1.34 30.06 9.84
N PRO A 171 -2.08 30.49 10.86
CA PRO A 171 -1.77 30.16 12.25
C PRO A 171 -1.94 28.65 12.54
N SER A 172 -2.79 27.95 11.79
CA SER A 172 -3.15 26.55 12.01
C SER A 172 -2.30 25.63 11.14
N GLU A 173 -1.99 24.44 11.68
CA GLU A 173 -1.50 23.32 10.88
C GLU A 173 -2.66 22.75 10.06
N ARG A 174 -2.37 22.36 8.82
CA ARG A 174 -3.35 21.79 7.88
C ARG A 174 -3.00 20.33 7.62
N LEU A 175 -3.95 19.52 7.21
CA LEU A 175 -3.79 18.09 7.00
C LEU A 175 -4.38 17.65 5.67
N ILE A 176 -3.60 16.90 4.90
CA ILE A 176 -4.04 16.27 3.66
C ILE A 176 -4.11 14.76 3.89
N VAL A 177 -5.16 14.15 3.34
CA VAL A 177 -5.29 12.70 3.19
C VAL A 177 -5.14 12.33 1.72
N SER A 178 -4.49 11.21 1.45
CA SER A 178 -4.13 10.79 0.09
C SER A 178 -4.26 9.28 -0.13
N TRP A 179 -4.24 8.90 -1.41
CA TRP A 179 -4.29 7.54 -1.91
C TRP A 179 -3.65 7.49 -3.31
N ASP A 180 -3.21 6.30 -3.77
CA ASP A 180 -2.59 6.14 -5.10
C ASP A 180 -3.56 6.34 -6.27
N VAL A 181 -4.87 6.13 -6.05
CA VAL A 181 -5.90 6.13 -7.11
C VAL A 181 -6.95 7.21 -6.88
N GLY A 182 -6.53 8.47 -6.91
CA GLY A 182 -7.45 9.59 -6.72
C GLY A 182 -6.74 10.91 -6.45
N ARG A 183 -7.53 11.96 -6.29
CA ARG A 183 -7.03 13.27 -5.85
C ARG A 183 -6.81 13.24 -4.34
N PRO A 184 -5.70 13.79 -3.81
CA PRO A 184 -5.60 14.08 -2.39
C PRO A 184 -6.67 15.10 -1.95
N TYR A 185 -7.08 15.03 -0.71
CA TYR A 185 -8.05 15.95 -0.11
C TYR A 185 -7.48 16.57 1.16
N GLU A 186 -7.79 17.83 1.38
CA GLU A 186 -7.63 18.45 2.69
C GLU A 186 -8.74 17.95 3.61
N ILE A 187 -8.39 17.67 4.87
CA ILE A 187 -9.33 17.37 5.94
C ILE A 187 -9.18 18.39 7.07
N ASP A 188 -10.23 18.60 7.80
CA ASP A 188 -10.23 19.41 9.02
C ASP A 188 -9.59 18.59 10.16
N PRO A 189 -8.44 18.98 10.72
CA PRO A 189 -7.79 18.21 11.77
C PRO A 189 -8.62 18.13 13.06
N GLU A 190 -9.50 19.09 13.33
CA GLU A 190 -10.34 19.14 14.53
C GLU A 190 -11.59 18.27 14.38
N THR A 191 -12.31 18.41 13.28
CA THR A 191 -13.59 17.71 13.07
C THR A 191 -13.43 16.40 12.29
N LEU A 192 -12.29 16.17 11.62
CA LEU A 192 -11.99 15.09 10.67
C LEU A 192 -12.86 15.12 9.42
N GLU A 193 -13.51 16.23 9.13
CA GLU A 193 -14.32 16.39 7.91
C GLU A 193 -13.43 16.47 6.67
N THR A 194 -13.88 15.79 5.61
CA THR A 194 -13.27 15.95 4.28
C THR A 194 -13.66 17.32 3.72
N LEU A 195 -12.67 18.17 3.45
CA LEU A 195 -12.89 19.55 3.02
C LEU A 195 -12.85 19.69 1.49
N THR A 196 -11.68 19.88 0.92
CA THR A 196 -11.49 20.20 -0.47
C THR A 196 -10.49 19.29 -1.17
N PRO A 197 -10.71 18.93 -2.44
CA PRO A 197 -9.70 18.24 -3.23
C PRO A 197 -8.52 19.16 -3.51
N ILE A 198 -7.36 18.58 -3.75
CA ILE A 198 -6.21 19.27 -4.30
C ILE A 198 -6.36 19.31 -5.82
N GLY A 199 -6.75 20.48 -6.33
CA GLY A 199 -7.07 20.69 -7.74
C GLY A 199 -8.48 20.25 -8.16
N MET A 200 -9.03 20.97 -9.13
CA MET A 200 -10.31 20.64 -9.78
C MET A 200 -10.15 19.45 -10.74
N ASN A 201 -11.24 18.80 -11.13
CA ASN A 201 -11.23 17.67 -12.07
C ASN A 201 -10.54 17.99 -13.41
N ASP A 202 -10.60 19.23 -13.89
CA ASP A 202 -9.94 19.67 -15.12
C ASP A 202 -8.41 19.75 -15.00
N ASN A 203 -7.89 19.90 -13.79
CA ASN A 203 -6.45 19.92 -13.54
C ASN A 203 -5.82 18.53 -13.65
N TRP A 204 -6.61 17.48 -13.48
CA TRP A 204 -6.17 16.09 -13.49
C TRP A 204 -6.50 15.41 -14.81
N SER A 205 -5.56 14.61 -15.30
CA SER A 205 -5.68 13.82 -16.52
C SER A 205 -5.92 12.35 -16.18
N ASP A 206 -6.77 11.70 -16.98
CA ASP A 206 -7.14 10.30 -16.78
C ASP A 206 -5.93 9.35 -16.88
N LEU A 207 -5.99 8.22 -16.15
CA LEU A 207 -4.98 7.19 -16.16
C LEU A 207 -4.81 6.56 -17.56
N LEU A 208 -5.91 6.27 -18.25
CA LEU A 208 -5.90 5.62 -19.55
C LEU A 208 -6.31 6.58 -20.68
N PRO A 209 -5.75 6.42 -21.90
CA PRO A 209 -6.16 7.20 -23.05
C PRO A 209 -7.57 6.80 -23.50
N ASN A 210 -8.31 7.79 -24.00
CA ASN A 210 -9.65 7.58 -24.55
C ASN A 210 -10.61 6.89 -23.59
N GLN A 211 -10.42 7.10 -22.29
CA GLN A 211 -11.39 6.67 -21.29
C GLN A 211 -12.73 7.33 -21.58
N GLU A 212 -13.81 6.60 -21.35
CA GLU A 212 -15.13 7.19 -21.38
C GLU A 212 -15.19 8.31 -20.35
N ILE A 213 -15.83 9.40 -20.73
CA ILE A 213 -15.99 10.52 -19.80
C ILE A 213 -16.95 10.09 -18.72
N VAL A 214 -16.45 10.13 -17.50
CA VAL A 214 -17.17 9.71 -16.29
C VAL A 214 -17.02 10.78 -15.21
N PRO A 215 -18.03 10.96 -14.35
CA PRO A 215 -17.96 11.95 -13.27
C PRO A 215 -16.81 11.75 -12.29
N PHE A 216 -16.45 10.49 -12.00
CA PHE A 216 -15.34 10.15 -11.09
C PHE A 216 -14.20 9.55 -11.89
N LYS A 217 -13.25 10.39 -12.27
CA LYS A 217 -12.10 10.01 -13.11
C LYS A 217 -11.27 8.91 -12.49
N SER A 218 -10.75 8.01 -13.33
CA SER A 218 -9.71 7.08 -12.94
C SER A 218 -8.37 7.80 -12.97
N LEU A 219 -7.79 8.05 -11.82
CA LEU A 219 -6.54 8.81 -11.66
C LEU A 219 -5.50 7.93 -11.00
N MET A 220 -4.23 8.14 -11.35
CA MET A 220 -3.09 7.64 -10.57
C MET A 220 -2.31 8.84 -10.05
N SER A 221 -2.10 8.87 -8.74
CA SER A 221 -1.36 9.89 -8.02
C SER A 221 -0.28 9.26 -7.13
N SER A 222 0.30 10.03 -6.24
CA SER A 222 1.18 9.51 -5.18
C SER A 222 0.40 9.48 -3.86
N ALA A 223 0.49 8.38 -3.14
CA ALA A 223 -0.05 8.28 -1.79
C ALA A 223 0.74 9.14 -0.78
N HIS A 224 2.03 9.37 -1.04
CA HIS A 224 2.89 10.23 -0.22
C HIS A 224 3.34 11.47 -1.01
N PRO A 225 2.48 12.49 -1.14
CA PRO A 225 2.88 13.78 -1.67
C PRO A 225 3.85 14.49 -0.72
N VAL A 226 4.45 15.60 -1.15
CA VAL A 226 5.41 16.35 -0.34
C VAL A 226 5.06 17.83 -0.27
N PHE A 227 5.50 18.48 0.83
CA PHE A 227 5.35 19.91 1.02
C PHE A 227 6.72 20.59 1.14
N ASP A 228 6.98 21.58 0.30
CA ASP A 228 8.16 22.42 0.34
C ASP A 228 7.90 23.63 1.26
N PHE A 229 8.46 23.59 2.46
CA PHE A 229 8.29 24.64 3.46
C PHE A 229 8.97 25.96 3.06
N ALA A 230 10.02 25.90 2.24
CA ALA A 230 10.71 27.10 1.78
C ALA A 230 9.91 27.84 0.69
N ALA A 231 9.35 27.06 -0.24
CA ALA A 231 8.54 27.58 -1.34
C ALA A 231 7.05 27.70 -1.00
N GLU A 232 6.59 27.14 0.13
CA GLU A 232 5.17 27.02 0.52
C GLU A 232 4.33 26.36 -0.59
N ARG A 233 4.80 25.20 -1.05
CA ARG A 233 4.20 24.46 -2.16
C ARG A 233 4.02 23.00 -1.81
N PHE A 234 2.82 22.52 -2.01
CA PHE A 234 2.53 21.10 -2.05
C PHE A 234 2.82 20.57 -3.46
N TYR A 235 3.42 19.40 -3.54
CA TYR A 235 3.68 18.71 -4.79
C TYR A 235 3.12 17.29 -4.75
N THR A 236 2.47 16.89 -5.86
CA THR A 236 2.01 15.53 -6.10
C THR A 236 2.18 15.18 -7.58
N LEU A 237 1.92 13.92 -7.92
CA LEU A 237 2.02 13.42 -9.28
C LEU A 237 0.65 13.07 -9.85
N ASN A 238 0.54 13.20 -11.17
CA ASN A 238 -0.56 12.63 -11.94
C ASN A 238 0.04 11.82 -13.09
N VAL A 239 -0.24 10.53 -13.12
CA VAL A 239 0.36 9.57 -14.07
C VAL A 239 -0.68 9.04 -15.02
N GLY A 240 -0.33 9.01 -16.30
CA GLY A 240 -1.09 8.35 -17.34
C GLY A 240 -0.31 7.23 -17.98
N LYS A 241 -1.00 6.15 -18.33
CA LYS A 241 -0.42 4.97 -18.96
C LYS A 241 -1.09 4.67 -20.28
N SER A 242 -0.30 4.43 -21.30
CA SER A 242 -0.83 3.86 -22.53
C SER A 242 -1.30 2.42 -22.29
N LEU A 243 -2.26 1.94 -23.06
CA LEU A 243 -2.68 0.55 -23.01
C LEU A 243 -1.49 -0.40 -23.22
N TRP A 244 -0.52 0.01 -24.04
CA TRP A 244 0.71 -0.74 -24.23
C TRP A 244 1.58 -0.82 -22.95
N THR A 245 1.69 0.26 -22.18
CA THR A 245 2.42 0.26 -20.90
C THR A 245 1.71 -0.59 -19.86
N MET A 246 0.38 -0.62 -19.87
CA MET A 246 -0.43 -1.49 -19.02
C MET A 246 -0.27 -2.97 -19.37
N LEU A 247 -0.17 -3.29 -20.67
CA LEU A 247 -0.05 -4.67 -21.20
C LEU A 247 1.40 -5.11 -21.39
N SER A 248 2.35 -4.18 -21.52
CA SER A 248 3.78 -4.49 -21.54
C SER A 248 4.23 -4.81 -20.12
N LEU A 249 3.72 -5.92 -19.66
CA LEU A 249 4.20 -6.57 -18.48
C LEU A 249 5.73 -6.68 -18.51
N PRO A 250 6.37 -6.70 -17.36
CA PRO A 250 7.84 -6.70 -17.28
C PRO A 250 8.49 -7.80 -18.11
N ARG A 251 9.79 -7.68 -18.34
CA ARG A 251 10.64 -8.68 -18.99
C ARG A 251 10.46 -10.13 -18.49
N SER A 252 9.91 -10.30 -17.30
CA SER A 252 9.52 -11.60 -16.74
C SER A 252 8.49 -12.36 -17.58
N VAL A 253 7.59 -11.69 -18.32
CA VAL A 253 6.67 -12.37 -19.24
C VAL A 253 7.41 -12.98 -20.42
N ASP A 254 8.44 -12.31 -20.96
CA ASP A 254 9.28 -12.88 -22.04
C ASP A 254 10.07 -14.11 -21.57
N VAL A 255 10.52 -14.13 -20.33
CA VAL A 255 11.21 -15.29 -19.74
C VAL A 255 10.22 -16.43 -19.51
N ARG A 256 9.07 -16.19 -18.89
CA ARG A 256 8.05 -17.22 -18.65
C ARG A 256 7.36 -17.75 -19.92
N ILE A 257 7.21 -16.95 -20.97
CA ILE A 257 6.73 -17.47 -22.26
C ILE A 257 7.72 -18.49 -22.83
N LYS A 258 9.03 -18.35 -22.58
CA LYS A 258 10.03 -19.35 -22.94
C LYS A 258 9.98 -20.58 -22.04
N GLU A 259 9.83 -20.41 -20.74
CA GLU A 259 9.78 -21.49 -19.75
C GLU A 259 8.45 -22.24 -19.77
N ASN A 260 7.33 -21.57 -19.87
CA ASN A 260 6.00 -22.19 -19.99
C ASN A 260 5.74 -22.86 -21.35
N SER A 261 6.62 -22.76 -22.34
CA SER A 261 6.59 -23.70 -23.46
C SER A 261 6.82 -25.16 -23.02
N GLU A 262 7.45 -25.38 -21.87
CA GLU A 262 7.59 -26.69 -21.22
C GLU A 262 6.48 -26.98 -20.21
N ALA A 263 6.01 -25.99 -19.45
CA ALA A 263 4.85 -26.13 -18.58
C ALA A 263 3.54 -26.40 -19.35
N PHE A 264 3.42 -25.96 -20.59
CA PHE A 264 2.34 -26.39 -21.49
C PHE A 264 2.38 -27.90 -21.80
N LYS A 265 3.56 -28.53 -21.64
CA LYS A 265 3.70 -29.98 -21.76
C LYS A 265 3.28 -30.72 -20.48
N SER A 266 3.20 -30.04 -19.37
CA SER A 266 2.82 -30.59 -18.06
C SER A 266 1.33 -30.48 -17.72
N ILE A 267 0.49 -29.96 -18.63
CA ILE A 267 -0.97 -30.07 -18.48
C ILE A 267 -1.32 -31.56 -18.41
N PRO A 268 -1.98 -32.05 -17.36
CA PRO A 268 -2.32 -33.45 -17.20
C PRO A 268 -3.00 -34.01 -18.47
N GLU A 269 -2.59 -35.18 -18.92
CA GLU A 269 -3.14 -35.83 -20.11
C GLU A 269 -4.68 -36.00 -20.07
N GLY A 270 -5.25 -36.05 -18.87
CA GLY A 270 -6.71 -36.04 -18.66
C GLY A 270 -7.41 -34.77 -19.11
N LEU A 271 -6.69 -33.64 -19.25
CA LEU A 271 -7.21 -32.41 -19.87
C LEU A 271 -6.89 -32.32 -21.37
N ARG A 272 -6.09 -33.27 -21.91
CA ARG A 272 -5.72 -33.33 -23.34
C ARG A 272 -6.65 -34.16 -24.20
N GLY A 273 -7.74 -34.68 -23.63
CA GLY A 273 -8.81 -35.36 -24.43
C GLY A 273 -8.88 -36.84 -24.25
N GLY A 274 -9.93 -37.33 -23.56
CA GLY A 274 -10.51 -38.66 -23.69
C GLY A 274 -11.69 -38.64 -24.67
N ASN A 275 -11.97 -39.77 -25.29
CA ASN A 275 -12.88 -39.97 -26.42
C ASN A 275 -14.38 -39.76 -26.19
N ASP A 276 -14.80 -39.03 -25.17
CA ASP A 276 -16.19 -38.64 -24.99
C ASP A 276 -16.34 -37.14 -25.25
N PHE A 277 -17.28 -36.82 -26.15
CA PHE A 277 -17.54 -35.49 -26.65
C PHE A 277 -18.13 -34.63 -25.52
N ASP A 278 -17.28 -34.16 -24.64
CA ASP A 278 -17.62 -33.20 -23.58
C ASP A 278 -17.50 -31.79 -24.17
N PHE A 279 -18.62 -31.07 -24.21
CA PHE A 279 -18.74 -29.71 -24.70
C PHE A 279 -17.74 -28.76 -23.94
N ALA A 280 -17.53 -29.00 -22.66
CA ALA A 280 -16.59 -28.23 -21.84
C ALA A 280 -15.14 -28.46 -22.26
N ALA A 281 -14.73 -29.70 -22.58
CA ALA A 281 -13.38 -30.03 -23.07
C ALA A 281 -13.15 -29.48 -24.50
N SER A 282 -14.16 -29.55 -25.36
CA SER A 282 -14.11 -28.99 -26.71
C SER A 282 -14.04 -27.44 -26.67
N PHE A 283 -14.78 -26.81 -25.78
CA PHE A 283 -14.74 -25.36 -25.58
C PHE A 283 -13.39 -24.89 -25.02
N ASN A 284 -12.82 -25.61 -24.04
CA ASN A 284 -11.47 -25.35 -23.53
C ASN A 284 -10.40 -25.54 -24.59
N SER A 285 -10.53 -26.55 -25.48
CA SER A 285 -9.61 -26.76 -26.59
C SER A 285 -9.71 -25.64 -27.64
N ILE A 286 -10.91 -25.15 -27.91
CA ILE A 286 -11.13 -24.00 -28.81
C ILE A 286 -10.59 -22.71 -28.16
N LEU A 287 -10.82 -22.50 -26.87
CA LEU A 287 -10.25 -21.36 -26.15
C LEU A 287 -8.72 -21.43 -26.10
N THR A 288 -8.15 -22.60 -25.87
CA THR A 288 -6.69 -22.82 -25.92
C THR A 288 -6.14 -22.56 -27.32
N LEU A 289 -6.85 -22.99 -28.37
CA LEU A 289 -6.48 -22.73 -29.76
C LEU A 289 -6.60 -21.24 -30.10
N LEU A 290 -7.71 -20.59 -29.74
CA LEU A 290 -7.91 -19.15 -29.95
C LEU A 290 -6.88 -18.33 -29.18
N TYR A 291 -6.54 -18.75 -27.97
CA TYR A 291 -5.49 -18.16 -27.16
C TYR A 291 -4.12 -18.36 -27.79
N SER A 292 -3.79 -19.57 -28.28
CA SER A 292 -2.54 -19.85 -28.97
C SER A 292 -2.43 -19.08 -30.29
N ILE A 293 -3.54 -18.90 -31.01
CA ILE A 293 -3.63 -18.07 -32.22
C ILE A 293 -3.50 -16.59 -31.84
N ALA A 294 -4.14 -16.14 -30.75
CA ALA A 294 -4.00 -14.79 -30.26
C ALA A 294 -2.57 -14.49 -29.78
N LEU A 295 -1.92 -15.43 -29.09
CA LEU A 295 -0.51 -15.31 -28.69
C LEU A 295 0.44 -15.36 -29.89
N PHE A 296 0.19 -16.25 -30.86
CA PHE A 296 1.00 -16.33 -32.08
C PHE A 296 0.82 -15.07 -32.93
N SER A 297 -0.44 -14.61 -33.09
CA SER A 297 -0.75 -13.34 -33.76
C SER A 297 -0.19 -12.16 -32.99
N PHE A 298 -0.25 -12.19 -31.67
CA PHE A 298 0.35 -11.19 -30.79
C PHE A 298 1.88 -11.21 -30.86
N LYS A 299 2.54 -12.39 -30.86
CA LYS A 299 3.99 -12.52 -31.06
C LYS A 299 4.43 -12.02 -32.44
N LEU A 300 3.69 -12.36 -33.50
CA LEU A 300 4.00 -11.91 -34.88
C LEU A 300 3.72 -10.42 -35.04
N THR A 301 2.61 -9.91 -34.45
CA THR A 301 2.27 -8.49 -34.42
C THR A 301 3.23 -7.73 -33.52
N VAL A 302 3.69 -8.34 -32.41
CA VAL A 302 4.71 -7.76 -31.52
C VAL A 302 6.07 -7.71 -32.20
N SER A 303 6.50 -8.72 -32.99
CA SER A 303 7.79 -8.66 -33.65
C SER A 303 7.84 -7.63 -34.77
N ILE A 304 6.84 -7.55 -35.64
CA ILE A 304 6.74 -6.55 -36.70
C ILE A 304 6.18 -5.24 -36.18
N GLY A 305 5.15 -5.29 -35.33
CA GLY A 305 4.55 -4.16 -34.65
C GLY A 305 5.46 -3.55 -33.58
N ASP A 306 6.35 -4.31 -32.95
CA ASP A 306 7.28 -3.78 -31.94
C ASP A 306 8.34 -2.87 -32.57
N ILE A 307 8.79 -3.17 -33.76
CA ILE A 307 9.66 -2.28 -34.54
C ILE A 307 8.89 -1.04 -34.98
N LEU A 308 7.69 -1.23 -35.55
CA LEU A 308 6.85 -0.11 -35.98
C LEU A 308 6.36 0.74 -34.80
N VAL A 309 5.96 0.10 -33.69
CA VAL A 309 5.56 0.76 -32.44
C VAL A 309 6.74 1.41 -31.74
N LYS A 310 7.95 0.82 -31.78
CA LYS A 310 9.17 1.48 -31.29
C LYS A 310 9.51 2.72 -32.12
N ILE A 311 9.34 2.65 -33.44
CA ILE A 311 9.50 3.81 -34.32
C ILE A 311 8.41 4.86 -34.06
N ILE A 312 7.15 4.46 -34.00
CA ILE A 312 6.02 5.37 -33.70
C ILE A 312 6.16 5.97 -32.31
N LYS A 313 6.52 5.17 -31.28
CA LYS A 313 6.75 5.64 -29.91
C LYS A 313 7.96 6.56 -29.80
N PHE A 314 9.02 6.30 -30.58
CA PHE A 314 10.18 7.20 -30.64
C PHE A 314 9.77 8.59 -31.13
N PHE A 315 8.86 8.68 -32.10
CA PHE A 315 8.41 9.94 -32.69
C PHE A 315 7.19 10.57 -32.00
N THR A 316 6.29 9.79 -31.36
CA THR A 316 5.01 10.28 -30.82
C THR A 316 4.90 10.28 -29.30
N GLY A 317 5.83 9.64 -28.58
CA GLY A 317 5.80 9.54 -27.11
C GLY A 317 4.68 8.67 -26.53
N GLY A 318 3.63 8.38 -27.28
CA GLY A 318 2.45 7.65 -26.77
C GLY A 318 1.59 8.51 -25.81
N TYR A 319 0.70 7.85 -25.07
CA TYR A 319 -0.11 8.49 -24.04
C TYR A 319 0.58 8.54 -22.66
N ASP A 320 1.70 7.85 -22.51
CA ASP A 320 2.43 7.83 -21.23
C ASP A 320 2.87 9.23 -20.86
N PHE A 321 2.50 9.66 -19.65
CA PHE A 321 2.91 10.94 -19.08
C PHE A 321 3.10 10.83 -17.57
N VAL A 322 3.94 11.68 -17.03
CA VAL A 322 4.03 11.94 -15.59
C VAL A 322 4.01 13.46 -15.41
N HIS A 323 2.96 13.97 -14.79
CA HIS A 323 2.85 15.38 -14.47
C HIS A 323 3.19 15.62 -13.00
N LEU A 324 4.05 16.60 -12.75
CA LEU A 324 4.22 17.18 -11.43
C LEU A 324 3.19 18.31 -11.29
N LEU A 325 2.37 18.21 -10.25
CA LEU A 325 1.37 19.22 -9.89
C LEU A 325 1.85 19.97 -8.65
N ALA A 326 1.73 21.29 -8.66
CA ALA A 326 2.01 22.13 -7.50
C ALA A 326 0.76 22.90 -7.08
N TRP A 327 0.49 22.90 -5.78
CA TRP A 327 -0.62 23.61 -5.16
C TRP A 327 -0.11 24.53 -4.05
N ASP A 328 -0.67 25.73 -3.94
CA ASP A 328 -0.19 26.74 -2.98
C ASP A 328 -1.06 26.89 -1.73
N GLY A 329 -2.10 26.09 -1.60
CA GLY A 329 -2.97 26.15 -0.44
C GLY A 329 -3.91 27.35 -0.37
N LYS A 330 -3.94 28.20 -1.40
CA LYS A 330 -4.72 29.47 -1.41
C LYS A 330 -6.01 29.37 -2.20
N GLU A 331 -6.04 28.52 -3.22
CA GLU A 331 -7.18 28.24 -4.06
C GLU A 331 -7.31 26.73 -4.27
N VAL A 332 -8.48 26.24 -4.66
CA VAL A 332 -8.68 24.79 -4.91
C VAL A 332 -7.88 24.34 -6.12
N GLY A 333 -7.76 25.19 -7.15
CA GLY A 333 -7.05 24.89 -8.40
C GLY A 333 -5.54 24.66 -8.22
N ILE A 334 -4.96 23.89 -9.14
CA ILE A 334 -3.50 23.66 -9.20
C ILE A 334 -2.81 24.93 -9.71
N SER A 335 -1.83 25.41 -8.95
CA SER A 335 -1.10 26.64 -9.28
C SER A 335 -0.09 26.45 -10.43
N ASN A 336 0.55 25.28 -10.52
CA ASN A 336 1.50 24.97 -11.59
C ASN A 336 1.46 23.48 -11.96
N LYS A 337 1.76 23.18 -13.23
CA LYS A 337 1.80 21.82 -13.76
C LYS A 337 2.94 21.67 -14.76
N TRP A 338 3.77 20.64 -14.60
CA TRP A 338 4.89 20.31 -15.50
C TRP A 338 4.76 18.89 -16.02
N ASN A 339 5.17 18.68 -17.28
CA ASN A 339 5.36 17.35 -17.83
C ASN A 339 6.80 16.88 -17.55
N ILE A 340 6.95 15.81 -16.79
CA ILE A 340 8.26 15.22 -16.47
C ILE A 340 8.74 14.40 -17.66
N VAL A 341 9.97 14.64 -18.08
CA VAL A 341 10.62 13.90 -19.16
C VAL A 341 12.00 13.39 -18.76
N LEU A 342 12.49 12.36 -19.41
CA LEU A 342 13.87 11.91 -19.31
C LEU A 342 14.79 12.77 -20.19
N PRO A 343 16.13 12.71 -20.01
CA PRO A 343 17.08 13.41 -20.86
C PRO A 343 16.79 13.24 -22.36
N TYR A 344 17.06 14.27 -23.16
CA TYR A 344 16.74 14.36 -24.58
C TYR A 344 15.21 14.34 -24.86
N ASN A 345 14.39 14.86 -23.97
CA ASN A 345 12.92 14.91 -24.06
C ASN A 345 12.24 13.53 -24.27
N ARG A 346 12.89 12.44 -23.82
CA ARG A 346 12.25 11.11 -23.89
C ARG A 346 11.09 11.05 -22.92
N PRO A 347 9.93 10.52 -23.31
CA PRO A 347 8.80 10.34 -22.41
C PRO A 347 9.18 9.49 -21.20
N LEU A 348 8.75 9.93 -20.01
CA LEU A 348 8.83 9.11 -18.81
C LEU A 348 7.63 8.15 -18.81
N ARG A 349 7.92 6.88 -18.58
CA ARG A 349 6.92 5.81 -18.49
C ARG A 349 7.06 5.13 -17.15
N ILE A 350 5.92 4.94 -16.50
CA ILE A 350 5.80 4.24 -15.23
C ILE A 350 5.09 2.90 -15.49
N GLY A 351 5.81 1.81 -15.32
CA GLY A 351 5.25 0.46 -15.44
C GLY A 351 4.43 0.05 -14.22
N GLN A 352 4.92 0.37 -13.03
CA GLN A 352 4.28 0.05 -11.76
C GLN A 352 3.52 1.28 -11.19
N THR A 353 3.73 1.63 -9.92
CA THR A 353 3.11 2.80 -9.28
C THR A 353 4.15 3.85 -8.89
N VAL A 354 3.68 5.05 -8.61
CA VAL A 354 4.50 6.16 -8.07
C VAL A 354 4.06 6.43 -6.62
N HIS A 355 4.16 5.42 -5.79
CA HIS A 355 3.57 5.40 -4.45
C HIS A 355 4.07 6.55 -3.57
N GLN A 356 5.38 6.79 -3.54
CA GLN A 356 5.98 7.76 -2.63
C GLN A 356 6.83 8.80 -3.34
N MET A 357 6.70 10.05 -2.87
CA MET A 357 7.59 11.17 -3.13
C MET A 357 8.37 11.52 -1.86
N ALA A 358 9.51 12.15 -2.04
CA ALA A 358 10.30 12.75 -0.98
C ALA A 358 11.04 13.99 -1.52
N MET A 359 11.62 14.82 -0.65
CA MET A 359 12.36 15.98 -1.09
C MET A 359 13.57 16.27 -0.22
N THR A 360 14.52 16.94 -0.82
CA THR A 360 15.66 17.58 -0.16
C THR A 360 15.57 19.10 -0.30
N GLU A 361 16.57 19.81 0.19
CA GLU A 361 16.64 21.25 0.01
C GLU A 361 16.51 21.67 -1.47
N ASP A 362 17.20 20.98 -2.40
CA ASP A 362 17.28 21.34 -3.81
C ASP A 362 16.52 20.40 -4.75
N TYR A 363 16.08 19.24 -4.32
CA TYR A 363 15.54 18.21 -5.19
C TYR A 363 14.17 17.68 -4.74
N ILE A 364 13.34 17.34 -5.73
CA ILE A 364 12.15 16.48 -5.56
C ILE A 364 12.52 15.11 -6.11
N VAL A 365 12.26 14.06 -5.31
CA VAL A 365 12.53 12.68 -5.66
C VAL A 365 11.22 11.90 -5.59
N PHE A 366 10.97 11.04 -6.58
CA PHE A 366 9.86 10.11 -6.51
C PHE A 366 10.30 8.73 -7.01
N ALA A 367 9.65 7.72 -6.48
CA ALA A 367 9.96 6.33 -6.79
C ALA A 367 8.89 5.70 -7.69
N GLU A 368 9.34 5.02 -8.74
CA GLU A 368 8.56 3.94 -9.32
C GLU A 368 8.79 2.71 -8.45
N THR A 369 7.92 2.54 -7.48
CA THR A 369 8.05 1.53 -6.44
C THR A 369 7.72 0.14 -6.94
N SER A 370 8.28 -0.84 -6.29
CA SER A 370 7.97 -2.25 -6.49
C SER A 370 6.60 -2.59 -5.89
N PHE A 371 5.58 -2.01 -6.50
CA PHE A 371 4.17 -2.21 -6.19
C PHE A 371 3.49 -2.63 -7.49
N LYS A 372 3.24 -3.92 -7.63
CA LYS A 372 2.70 -4.50 -8.86
C LYS A 372 1.29 -3.98 -9.14
N PHE A 373 1.14 -3.28 -10.26
CA PHE A 373 -0.15 -2.84 -10.76
C PHE A 373 -0.48 -3.61 -12.04
N SER A 374 -1.25 -4.67 -11.90
CA SER A 374 -1.62 -5.57 -13.00
C SER A 374 -3.13 -5.65 -13.18
N LEU A 375 -3.57 -6.17 -14.34
CA LEU A 375 -4.99 -6.45 -14.60
C LEU A 375 -5.56 -7.42 -13.56
N GLU A 376 -4.75 -8.33 -13.09
CA GLU A 376 -5.07 -9.28 -12.04
C GLU A 376 -5.55 -8.62 -10.74
N ASN A 377 -4.90 -7.50 -10.34
CA ASN A 377 -5.26 -6.76 -9.12
C ASN A 377 -6.52 -5.90 -9.27
N THR A 378 -7.07 -5.80 -10.49
CA THR A 378 -8.23 -4.97 -10.81
C THR A 378 -9.44 -5.76 -11.31
N MET A 379 -9.38 -7.09 -11.33
CA MET A 379 -10.48 -7.92 -11.79
C MET A 379 -11.25 -8.56 -10.62
N PRO A 380 -12.60 -8.45 -10.61
CA PRO A 380 -13.40 -9.13 -9.60
C PRO A 380 -13.49 -10.63 -9.93
N PHE A 381 -12.94 -11.46 -9.05
CA PHE A 381 -13.11 -12.91 -9.15
C PHE A 381 -14.33 -13.35 -8.33
N GLN A 382 -15.44 -13.58 -8.97
CA GLN A 382 -16.61 -14.23 -8.37
C GLN A 382 -16.63 -15.71 -8.69
N ARG A 383 -16.98 -16.53 -7.69
CA ARG A 383 -16.81 -17.98 -7.60
C ARG A 383 -17.69 -18.83 -8.54
N SER A 384 -18.48 -18.28 -9.45
CA SER A 384 -19.64 -19.06 -9.98
C SER A 384 -19.88 -19.09 -11.48
N THR A 385 -18.85 -19.04 -12.36
CA THR A 385 -19.10 -19.26 -13.79
C THR A 385 -17.89 -19.82 -14.55
N LEU A 386 -18.12 -20.40 -15.75
CA LEU A 386 -17.09 -20.76 -16.73
C LEU A 386 -16.06 -19.63 -16.98
N LEU A 387 -16.51 -18.38 -16.82
CA LEU A 387 -15.66 -17.20 -16.88
C LEU A 387 -14.66 -17.17 -15.72
N SER A 388 -15.00 -17.68 -14.54
CA SER A 388 -14.08 -17.70 -13.39
C SER A 388 -12.91 -18.66 -13.60
N SER A 389 -13.12 -19.82 -14.21
CA SER A 389 -12.03 -20.76 -14.52
C SER A 389 -11.05 -20.19 -15.56
N PHE A 390 -11.56 -19.46 -16.54
CA PHE A 390 -10.75 -18.75 -17.52
C PHE A 390 -9.96 -17.57 -16.89
N LEU A 391 -10.60 -16.85 -15.99
CA LEU A 391 -9.95 -15.75 -15.26
C LEU A 391 -8.91 -16.29 -14.27
N ILE A 392 -9.15 -17.40 -13.58
CA ILE A 392 -8.17 -18.09 -12.73
C ILE A 392 -6.97 -18.51 -13.57
N PHE A 393 -7.18 -19.13 -14.74
CA PHE A 393 -6.10 -19.49 -15.65
C PHE A 393 -5.28 -18.27 -16.12
N ILE A 394 -5.93 -17.15 -16.43
CA ILE A 394 -5.22 -15.90 -16.77
C ILE A 394 -4.42 -15.38 -15.59
N THR A 395 -4.96 -15.45 -14.37
CA THR A 395 -4.26 -15.00 -13.16
C THR A 395 -3.07 -15.87 -12.82
N ASP A 396 -3.16 -17.18 -12.96
CA ASP A 396 -2.01 -18.08 -12.78
C ASP A 396 -0.93 -17.80 -13.84
N PHE A 397 -1.34 -17.55 -15.07
CA PHE A 397 -0.42 -17.13 -16.14
C PHE A 397 0.22 -15.76 -15.86
N LEU A 398 -0.49 -14.85 -15.22
CA LEU A 398 -0.01 -13.52 -14.80
C LEU A 398 0.65 -13.55 -13.42
N ASN A 399 0.73 -14.73 -12.75
CA ASN A 399 1.42 -14.87 -11.48
C ASN A 399 2.94 -14.76 -11.69
N TYR A 400 3.46 -13.55 -11.60
CA TYR A 400 4.88 -13.25 -11.71
C TYR A 400 5.30 -12.38 -10.51
N PRO A 401 6.57 -12.49 -10.08
CA PRO A 401 7.07 -11.64 -9.02
C PRO A 401 7.09 -10.17 -9.45
N GLN A 402 7.13 -9.27 -8.50
CA GLN A 402 7.38 -7.86 -8.76
C GLN A 402 8.79 -7.63 -9.36
N PHE A 403 9.09 -6.42 -9.80
CA PHE A 403 10.45 -6.05 -10.18
C PHE A 403 11.40 -6.11 -8.99
N HIS A 404 12.59 -6.64 -9.21
CA HIS A 404 13.66 -6.68 -8.21
C HIS A 404 14.49 -5.38 -8.14
N SER A 405 13.92 -4.27 -8.59
CA SER A 405 14.53 -2.94 -8.53
C SER A 405 13.49 -1.84 -8.43
N THR A 406 13.84 -0.77 -7.76
CA THR A 406 13.09 0.47 -7.69
C THR A 406 13.79 1.54 -8.52
N ASN A 407 13.04 2.28 -9.33
CA ASN A 407 13.55 3.42 -10.07
C ASN A 407 13.27 4.71 -9.32
N LEU A 408 14.29 5.42 -8.90
CA LEU A 408 14.16 6.79 -8.42
C LEU A 408 14.30 7.78 -9.58
N TYR A 409 13.47 8.82 -9.54
CA TYR A 409 13.49 9.94 -10.47
C TYR A 409 13.74 11.22 -9.70
N ILE A 410 14.79 11.93 -10.08
CA ILE A 410 15.32 13.10 -9.36
C ILE A 410 15.10 14.33 -10.22
N ILE A 411 14.40 15.32 -9.69
CA ILE A 411 14.12 16.62 -10.32
C ILE A 411 14.77 17.71 -9.49
N LYS A 412 15.55 18.60 -10.14
CA LYS A 412 16.10 19.77 -9.45
C LYS A 412 15.04 20.85 -9.33
N LYS A 413 14.76 21.35 -8.12
CA LYS A 413 13.73 22.37 -7.87
C LYS A 413 13.97 23.67 -8.64
N SER A 414 15.23 24.06 -8.85
CA SER A 414 15.58 25.23 -9.65
C SER A 414 15.15 25.14 -11.13
N ASP A 415 14.86 23.92 -11.63
CA ASP A 415 14.44 23.70 -13.01
C ASP A 415 12.91 23.82 -13.18
N LEU A 416 12.17 23.94 -12.07
CA LEU A 416 10.72 24.17 -12.03
C LEU A 416 10.33 25.62 -12.39
N LYS A 417 10.98 26.19 -13.37
CA LYS A 417 10.66 27.55 -13.84
C LYS A 417 9.51 27.47 -14.84
N SER A 418 8.62 28.44 -14.79
CA SER A 418 7.65 28.69 -15.86
C SER A 418 8.36 29.22 -17.09
N THR A 419 8.91 28.35 -17.93
CA THR A 419 9.57 28.77 -19.15
C THR A 419 8.60 28.74 -20.30
N THR A 420 8.46 29.87 -20.98
CA THR A 420 7.91 29.91 -22.35
C THR A 420 8.72 28.94 -23.21
N PRO A 421 8.10 28.05 -23.98
CA PRO A 421 8.81 27.05 -24.78
C PRO A 421 9.82 27.73 -25.72
N SER A 422 11.07 27.27 -25.71
CA SER A 422 12.09 27.73 -26.66
C SER A 422 11.67 27.38 -28.12
N LEU A 423 12.26 28.07 -29.11
CA LEU A 423 11.99 27.75 -30.53
C LEU A 423 12.25 26.27 -30.86
N PHE A 424 13.24 25.63 -30.21
CA PHE A 424 13.54 24.21 -30.36
C PHE A 424 12.44 23.33 -29.74
N THR A 425 11.89 23.73 -28.60
CA THR A 425 10.75 23.06 -27.96
C THR A 425 9.48 23.19 -28.80
N ARG A 426 9.30 24.31 -29.52
CA ARG A 426 8.20 24.48 -30.48
C ARG A 426 8.35 23.53 -31.67
N PHE A 427 9.57 23.26 -32.14
CA PHE A 427 9.82 22.34 -33.26
C PHE A 427 9.60 20.88 -32.88
N THR A 428 10.03 20.47 -31.69
CA THR A 428 9.76 19.12 -31.19
C THR A 428 8.29 18.90 -30.86
N ASN A 429 7.56 19.93 -30.43
CA ASN A 429 6.13 19.88 -30.16
C ASN A 429 5.27 19.77 -31.43
N LEU A 430 5.80 20.05 -32.64
CA LEU A 430 5.10 19.82 -33.90
C LEU A 430 4.83 18.32 -34.17
N PHE A 431 5.65 17.43 -33.63
CA PHE A 431 5.54 15.98 -33.76
C PHE A 431 4.86 15.33 -32.55
N ASP A 432 4.64 16.07 -31.47
CA ASP A 432 3.96 15.59 -30.26
C ASP A 432 2.44 15.72 -30.44
N ARG A 433 1.77 14.60 -30.64
CA ARG A 433 0.30 14.53 -30.82
C ARG A 433 -0.47 14.43 -29.52
N THR A 434 0.22 14.48 -28.35
CA THR A 434 -0.45 14.39 -27.05
C THR A 434 -1.22 15.66 -26.69
N LYS A 435 -2.26 15.53 -25.87
CA LYS A 435 -3.02 16.67 -25.30
C LYS A 435 -2.14 17.65 -24.50
N PHE A 436 -0.90 17.27 -24.18
CA PHE A 436 -0.02 17.94 -23.21
C PHE A 436 1.08 18.81 -23.85
N LYS A 437 0.99 19.09 -25.14
CA LYS A 437 1.97 19.90 -25.90
C LYS A 437 2.35 21.25 -25.29
N HIS A 438 1.44 21.80 -24.49
CA HIS A 438 1.57 23.14 -23.95
C HIS A 438 2.17 23.21 -22.55
N LEU A 439 2.35 22.05 -21.87
CA LEU A 439 2.90 22.05 -20.53
C LEU A 439 4.42 22.30 -20.56
N PRO A 440 4.93 23.10 -19.62
CA PRO A 440 6.37 23.22 -19.43
C PRO A 440 6.95 21.85 -19.08
N LYS A 441 8.13 21.56 -19.64
CA LYS A 441 8.81 20.28 -19.41
C LYS A 441 9.89 20.44 -18.36
N VAL A 442 10.01 19.46 -17.49
CA VAL A 442 11.12 19.35 -16.53
C VAL A 442 11.81 18.00 -16.72
N VAL A 443 13.14 17.99 -16.66
CA VAL A 443 13.92 16.76 -16.86
C VAL A 443 14.17 16.08 -15.52
N ALA A 444 13.79 14.79 -15.43
CA ALA A 444 14.17 13.95 -14.32
C ALA A 444 15.37 13.06 -14.67
N LYS A 445 16.24 12.82 -13.74
CA LYS A 445 17.28 11.79 -13.81
C LYS A 445 16.77 10.51 -13.19
N LYS A 446 16.99 9.39 -13.87
CA LYS A 446 16.61 8.06 -13.40
C LYS A 446 17.80 7.39 -12.74
N VAL A 447 17.59 6.83 -11.55
CA VAL A 447 18.54 5.97 -10.82
C VAL A 447 17.84 4.66 -10.51
N GLU A 448 18.41 3.55 -10.94
CA GLU A 448 17.92 2.21 -10.59
C GLU A 448 18.62 1.71 -9.33
N ILE A 449 17.86 1.23 -8.37
CA ILE A 449 18.34 0.73 -7.08
C ILE A 449 17.88 -0.72 -6.90
N ARG A 450 18.78 -1.55 -6.39
CA ARG A 450 18.55 -2.97 -6.07
C ARG A 450 19.07 -3.26 -4.65
N PRO A 451 18.40 -4.15 -3.89
CA PRO A 451 17.08 -4.70 -4.15
C PRO A 451 15.98 -3.62 -4.11
N GLU A 452 14.79 -4.01 -4.49
CA GLU A 452 13.61 -3.14 -4.54
C GLU A 452 13.18 -2.65 -3.16
N PHE A 453 12.48 -1.51 -3.14
CA PHE A 453 11.83 -0.97 -1.95
C PHE A 453 10.52 -0.25 -2.29
N SER A 454 9.67 -0.04 -1.28
CA SER A 454 8.42 0.71 -1.41
C SER A 454 8.46 2.04 -0.68
N HIS A 455 9.02 2.06 0.53
CA HIS A 455 9.08 3.23 1.39
C HIS A 455 10.52 3.66 1.65
N TYR A 456 10.73 4.96 1.71
CA TYR A 456 12.04 5.55 1.96
C TYR A 456 11.89 6.95 2.58
N VAL A 457 12.92 7.40 3.25
CA VAL A 457 13.04 8.77 3.76
C VAL A 457 14.38 9.35 3.33
N LEU A 458 14.45 10.64 3.13
CA LEU A 458 15.67 11.35 2.72
C LEU A 458 16.19 12.20 3.86
N ASP A 459 17.52 12.35 3.93
CA ASP A 459 18.09 13.52 4.58
C ASP A 459 17.65 14.77 3.81
N TYR A 460 17.27 15.83 4.50
CA TYR A 460 16.88 17.07 3.83
C TYR A 460 18.10 17.80 3.25
N ASP A 461 19.24 17.75 3.95
CA ASP A 461 20.53 18.26 3.44
C ASP A 461 20.98 17.44 2.24
N ASN A 462 21.26 18.13 1.15
CA ASN A 462 21.84 17.55 -0.06
C ASN A 462 23.16 18.22 -0.48
N SER A 463 23.95 18.61 0.49
CA SER A 463 25.25 19.26 0.28
C SER A 463 26.09 18.54 -0.78
N ASN A 464 26.70 19.31 -1.68
CA ASN A 464 27.47 18.81 -2.85
C ASN A 464 26.62 17.98 -3.84
N ASP A 465 25.31 18.24 -3.95
CA ASP A 465 24.36 17.50 -4.79
C ASP A 465 24.31 16.00 -4.47
N ARG A 466 24.52 15.64 -3.21
CA ARG A 466 24.41 14.27 -2.70
C ARG A 466 23.06 14.08 -2.02
N ILE A 467 22.27 13.12 -2.49
CA ILE A 467 21.00 12.73 -1.89
C ILE A 467 21.23 11.47 -1.07
N VAL A 468 20.94 11.52 0.21
CA VAL A 468 20.99 10.37 1.12
C VAL A 468 19.59 9.77 1.23
N VAL A 469 19.48 8.49 0.92
CA VAL A 469 18.23 7.72 0.93
C VAL A 469 18.32 6.65 2.01
N HIS A 470 17.34 6.57 2.88
CA HIS A 470 17.14 5.49 3.83
C HIS A 470 15.90 4.72 3.43
N ALA A 471 16.03 3.43 3.14
CA ALA A 471 14.96 2.62 2.56
C ALA A 471 14.76 1.29 3.29
N ALA A 472 13.53 0.79 3.24
CA ALA A 472 13.18 -0.59 3.59
C ALA A 472 13.06 -1.40 2.31
N HIS A 473 14.05 -2.25 2.05
CA HIS A 473 14.10 -3.15 0.90
C HIS A 473 13.27 -4.40 1.19
N LEU A 474 12.24 -4.63 0.39
CA LEU A 474 11.23 -5.66 0.67
C LEU A 474 11.74 -7.08 0.45
N ALA A 475 12.55 -7.31 -0.56
CA ALA A 475 13.10 -8.60 -0.99
C ALA A 475 12.08 -9.76 -1.05
N ALA A 476 11.80 -10.24 -2.25
CA ALA A 476 10.92 -11.39 -2.51
C ALA A 476 9.50 -11.29 -1.93
N THR A 477 8.92 -10.10 -1.96
CA THR A 477 7.50 -9.86 -1.65
C THR A 477 6.97 -8.66 -2.44
N ASP A 478 5.67 -8.64 -2.69
CA ASP A 478 4.96 -7.51 -3.27
C ASP A 478 3.96 -6.98 -2.25
N ILE A 479 4.04 -5.71 -1.91
CA ILE A 479 3.08 -5.10 -0.97
C ILE A 479 1.66 -5.05 -1.54
N ALA A 480 1.50 -5.16 -2.86
CA ALA A 480 0.20 -5.28 -3.52
C ALA A 480 -0.36 -6.71 -3.51
N GLU A 481 0.43 -7.68 -3.04
CA GLU A 481 -0.01 -9.08 -2.99
C GLU A 481 -0.97 -9.28 -1.82
N TYR A 482 -2.07 -9.94 -2.10
CA TYR A 482 -3.10 -10.24 -1.10
C TYR A 482 -3.61 -11.67 -1.25
N ILE A 483 -4.15 -12.20 -0.16
CA ILE A 483 -4.74 -13.54 -0.12
C ILE A 483 -6.02 -13.54 -0.97
N ARG A 484 -6.09 -14.44 -1.94
CA ARG A 484 -7.22 -14.57 -2.86
C ARG A 484 -8.13 -15.70 -2.45
N ILE A 485 -9.38 -15.63 -2.84
CA ILE A 485 -10.41 -16.62 -2.51
C ILE A 485 -10.07 -18.05 -2.95
N TYR A 486 -9.16 -18.21 -3.91
CA TYR A 486 -8.72 -19.51 -4.43
C TYR A 486 -7.30 -19.90 -3.96
N ASP A 487 -6.62 -19.06 -3.18
CA ASP A 487 -5.29 -19.38 -2.66
C ASP A 487 -5.36 -20.56 -1.68
N ARG A 488 -4.27 -21.32 -1.67
CA ARG A 488 -4.00 -22.37 -0.68
C ARG A 488 -2.79 -21.98 0.15
N SER A 489 -2.76 -22.51 1.37
CA SER A 489 -1.56 -22.40 2.20
C SER A 489 -0.36 -23.08 1.51
N ALA A 490 0.82 -22.52 1.70
CA ALA A 490 2.06 -23.18 1.30
C ALA A 490 2.30 -24.53 2.03
N TYR A 491 1.53 -24.78 3.07
CA TYR A 491 1.62 -25.99 3.91
C TYR A 491 0.46 -27.00 3.66
N ASP A 492 -0.37 -26.75 2.66
CA ASP A 492 -1.45 -27.68 2.24
C ASP A 492 -0.95 -28.49 1.03
N ASN A 493 -0.17 -29.50 1.30
CA ASN A 493 0.29 -30.44 0.28
C ASN A 493 -0.67 -31.63 0.18
N ARG A 494 -1.56 -31.59 -0.83
CA ARG A 494 -2.54 -32.66 -1.11
C ARG A 494 -2.09 -33.62 -2.20
N ASP A 495 -0.87 -33.53 -2.67
CA ASP A 495 -0.32 -34.49 -3.63
C ASP A 495 0.20 -35.73 -2.86
N PRO A 496 -0.50 -36.88 -2.94
CA PRO A 496 -0.11 -38.09 -2.21
C PRO A 496 1.20 -38.70 -2.74
N ASP A 497 1.71 -38.25 -3.88
CA ASP A 497 2.94 -38.76 -4.48
C ASP A 497 4.18 -37.94 -4.08
N ASP A 498 4.02 -36.75 -3.49
CA ASP A 498 5.14 -35.89 -3.06
C ASP A 498 5.49 -36.18 -1.60
N ARG A 499 6.35 -37.20 -1.39
CA ARG A 499 6.67 -37.73 -0.07
C ARG A 499 7.78 -36.98 0.69
N GLU A 500 8.30 -35.88 0.13
CA GLU A 500 9.40 -35.15 0.75
C GLU A 500 8.93 -33.91 1.56
N ASP A 501 7.67 -33.51 1.46
CA ASP A 501 7.18 -32.34 2.18
C ASP A 501 6.78 -32.69 3.61
N ILE A 502 7.41 -31.98 4.53
CA ILE A 502 7.33 -32.20 5.99
C ILE A 502 6.00 -31.66 6.55
N TYR A 503 5.29 -30.82 5.80
CA TYR A 503 4.11 -30.10 6.26
C TYR A 503 2.89 -30.49 5.44
N ASP A 504 1.94 -31.12 6.08
CA ASP A 504 0.58 -31.33 5.58
C ASP A 504 -0.39 -30.77 6.63
N ASP A 505 -0.70 -29.46 6.52
CA ASP A 505 -1.57 -28.77 7.46
C ASP A 505 -2.75 -28.11 6.72
N PRO A 506 -3.79 -28.90 6.39
CA PRO A 506 -4.99 -28.38 5.72
C PRO A 506 -5.77 -27.36 6.57
N GLU A 507 -5.54 -27.29 7.88
CA GLU A 507 -6.14 -26.26 8.74
C GLU A 507 -5.62 -24.87 8.39
N LEU A 508 -4.34 -24.74 8.04
CA LEU A 508 -3.78 -23.47 7.58
C LEU A 508 -4.45 -22.97 6.30
N THR A 509 -4.86 -23.86 5.38
CA THR A 509 -5.69 -23.44 4.22
C THR A 509 -7.06 -22.93 4.65
N TYR A 510 -7.70 -23.57 5.61
CA TYR A 510 -8.98 -23.07 6.14
C TYR A 510 -8.83 -21.69 6.78
N ARG A 511 -7.79 -21.46 7.57
CA ARG A 511 -7.49 -20.15 8.17
C ARG A 511 -7.15 -19.09 7.15
N LEU A 512 -6.31 -19.45 6.17
CA LEU A 512 -6.00 -18.56 5.05
C LEU A 512 -7.28 -18.04 4.40
N GLN A 513 -8.30 -18.90 4.23
CA GLN A 513 -9.57 -18.51 3.65
C GLN A 513 -10.39 -17.53 4.51
N GLN A 514 -10.15 -17.47 5.82
CA GLN A 514 -10.75 -16.45 6.69
C GLN A 514 -10.07 -15.09 6.52
N LEU A 515 -8.82 -15.07 6.03
CA LEU A 515 -8.00 -13.88 5.85
C LEU A 515 -7.99 -13.35 4.40
N VAL A 516 -8.90 -13.81 3.55
CA VAL A 516 -9.02 -13.34 2.17
C VAL A 516 -9.03 -11.81 2.12
N GLY A 517 -8.22 -11.27 1.21
CA GLY A 517 -8.05 -9.82 1.03
C GLY A 517 -6.97 -9.19 1.91
N ASN A 518 -6.40 -9.90 2.87
CA ASN A 518 -5.31 -9.42 3.71
C ASN A 518 -3.93 -9.70 3.09
N VAL A 519 -2.88 -9.19 3.75
CA VAL A 519 -1.49 -9.29 3.31
C VAL A 519 -1.00 -10.74 3.20
N VAL A 520 -0.04 -10.99 2.33
CA VAL A 520 0.67 -12.26 2.19
C VAL A 520 2.03 -12.17 2.87
N SER A 521 2.46 -13.23 3.57
CA SER A 521 3.80 -13.31 4.15
C SER A 521 4.90 -13.15 3.09
N PRO A 522 5.96 -12.39 3.40
CA PRO A 522 7.13 -12.29 2.52
C PRO A 522 7.88 -13.62 2.45
N THR A 523 8.57 -13.86 1.35
CA THR A 523 9.34 -15.08 1.11
C THR A 523 10.86 -14.89 1.20
N ASP A 524 11.32 -13.80 1.79
CA ASP A 524 12.72 -13.56 2.17
C ASP A 524 12.81 -12.50 3.27
N ILE A 525 13.99 -12.34 3.88
CA ILE A 525 14.27 -11.32 4.89
C ILE A 525 14.38 -9.95 4.21
N SER A 526 13.64 -8.97 4.71
CA SER A 526 13.78 -7.57 4.29
C SER A 526 15.12 -6.97 4.76
N ARG A 527 15.53 -5.90 4.10
CA ARG A 527 16.80 -5.21 4.43
C ARG A 527 16.52 -3.73 4.69
N VAL A 528 17.17 -3.18 5.68
CA VAL A 528 17.24 -1.73 5.84
C VAL A 528 18.50 -1.21 5.14
N GLY A 529 18.36 -0.11 4.41
CA GLY A 529 19.44 0.41 3.58
C GLY A 529 19.67 1.91 3.72
N ARG A 530 20.92 2.30 3.51
CA ARG A 530 21.34 3.69 3.32
C ARG A 530 22.12 3.77 2.01
N LEU A 531 21.68 4.68 1.14
CA LEU A 531 22.31 4.91 -0.16
C LEU A 531 22.67 6.39 -0.29
N VAL A 532 23.76 6.67 -0.94
CA VAL A 532 24.14 8.04 -1.34
C VAL A 532 24.12 8.11 -2.87
N ILE A 533 23.34 9.05 -3.39
CA ILE A 533 23.18 9.27 -4.82
C ILE A 533 23.84 10.59 -5.20
N ASP A 534 24.71 10.56 -6.22
CA ASP A 534 25.14 11.76 -6.92
C ASP A 534 24.00 12.23 -7.82
N ALA A 535 23.31 13.32 -7.43
CA ALA A 535 22.16 13.85 -8.16
C ALA A 535 22.55 14.45 -9.51
N LYS A 536 23.82 14.90 -9.70
CA LYS A 536 24.33 15.42 -10.98
C LYS A 536 24.56 14.30 -11.99
N GLU A 537 25.17 13.21 -11.54
CA GLU A 537 25.47 12.07 -12.41
C GLU A 537 24.28 11.12 -12.53
N GLY A 538 23.38 11.09 -11.54
CA GLY A 538 22.24 10.17 -11.48
C GLY A 538 22.67 8.73 -11.24
N LYS A 539 23.55 8.52 -10.25
CA LYS A 539 24.04 7.18 -9.88
C LYS A 539 24.27 7.05 -8.38
N VAL A 540 24.14 5.83 -7.88
CA VAL A 540 24.52 5.47 -6.51
C VAL A 540 26.05 5.49 -6.40
N ILE A 541 26.57 6.18 -5.39
CA ILE A 541 28.01 6.31 -5.10
C ILE A 541 28.42 5.65 -3.78
N GLU A 542 27.46 5.35 -2.91
CA GLU A 542 27.67 4.59 -1.68
C GLU A 542 26.39 3.80 -1.38
N GLU A 543 26.54 2.57 -0.92
CA GLU A 543 25.45 1.70 -0.50
C GLU A 543 25.83 0.93 0.75
N LYS A 544 24.93 0.90 1.73
CA LYS A 544 25.02 0.11 2.96
C LYS A 544 23.67 -0.56 3.18
N LEU A 545 23.67 -1.87 3.28
CA LEU A 545 22.49 -2.69 3.54
C LEU A 545 22.69 -3.53 4.79
N PHE A 546 21.63 -3.76 5.56
CA PHE A 546 21.62 -4.74 6.65
C PHE A 546 20.28 -5.53 6.63
N PRO A 547 20.30 -6.87 6.63
CA PRO A 547 21.46 -7.71 6.33
C PRO A 547 21.98 -7.49 4.90
N ASN A 548 23.22 -7.80 4.63
CA ASN A 548 23.85 -7.68 3.32
C ASN A 548 24.27 -9.05 2.75
N GLU A 549 24.82 -9.07 1.54
CA GLU A 549 25.24 -10.32 0.88
C GLU A 549 26.33 -11.09 1.66
N SER A 550 27.17 -10.41 2.47
CA SER A 550 28.19 -11.09 3.28
C SER A 550 27.60 -11.81 4.50
N ASP A 551 26.39 -11.47 4.92
CA ASP A 551 25.68 -12.13 6.02
C ASP A 551 24.99 -13.43 5.56
N ARG A 552 24.83 -13.63 4.23
CA ARG A 552 24.11 -14.76 3.64
C ARG A 552 24.50 -16.13 4.21
N ASP A 553 25.80 -16.45 4.19
CA ASP A 553 26.29 -17.76 4.62
C ASP A 553 26.06 -17.96 6.11
N GLU A 554 26.21 -16.91 6.91
CA GLU A 554 25.99 -16.95 8.35
C GLU A 554 24.50 -17.15 8.67
N ILE A 555 23.61 -16.39 8.00
CA ILE A 555 22.16 -16.53 8.16
C ILE A 555 21.72 -17.96 7.81
N ASN A 556 22.10 -18.45 6.62
CA ASN A 556 21.72 -19.80 6.19
C ASN A 556 22.29 -20.89 7.10
N ARG A 557 23.49 -20.70 7.65
CA ARG A 557 24.10 -21.61 8.62
C ARG A 557 23.31 -21.65 9.94
N GLN A 558 22.89 -20.47 10.45
CA GLN A 558 22.09 -20.39 11.67
C GLN A 558 20.71 -21.02 11.47
N LEU A 559 20.06 -20.76 10.36
CA LEU A 559 18.75 -21.33 10.02
C LEU A 559 18.82 -22.85 9.90
N ALA A 560 19.83 -23.38 9.21
CA ALA A 560 20.01 -24.81 9.08
C ALA A 560 20.30 -25.51 10.44
N ALA A 561 21.06 -24.87 11.32
CA ALA A 561 21.32 -25.37 12.66
C ALA A 561 20.04 -25.30 13.53
N HIS A 562 19.30 -24.20 13.46
CA HIS A 562 18.03 -24.02 14.17
C HIS A 562 16.99 -25.07 13.76
N HIS A 563 16.86 -25.34 12.48
CA HIS A 563 15.94 -26.36 11.97
C HIS A 563 16.27 -27.76 12.46
N GLN A 564 17.56 -28.08 12.68
CA GLN A 564 17.99 -29.39 13.25
C GLN A 564 17.74 -29.47 14.75
N ASP A 565 17.95 -28.41 15.50
CA ASP A 565 17.78 -28.35 16.95
C ASP A 565 17.38 -26.90 17.38
N PRO A 566 16.09 -26.55 17.35
CA PRO A 566 15.60 -25.20 17.68
C PRO A 566 15.89 -24.78 19.12
N ILE A 567 16.06 -25.75 20.04
CA ILE A 567 16.27 -25.45 21.46
C ILE A 567 17.69 -24.94 21.69
N ASN A 568 18.69 -25.60 21.10
CA ASN A 568 20.08 -25.30 21.35
C ASN A 568 20.69 -24.32 20.32
N ASN A 569 20.08 -24.16 19.17
CA ASN A 569 20.55 -23.27 18.13
C ASN A 569 19.53 -22.16 17.89
N GLN A 570 19.61 -21.08 18.66
CA GLN A 570 18.79 -19.89 18.45
C GLN A 570 19.34 -19.06 17.28
N ILE A 571 18.44 -18.53 16.47
CA ILE A 571 18.79 -17.55 15.42
C ILE A 571 19.10 -16.21 16.11
N ASP A 572 20.17 -15.55 15.68
CA ASP A 572 20.48 -14.21 16.17
C ASP A 572 19.29 -13.25 15.90
N PRO A 573 18.70 -12.68 16.95
CA PRO A 573 17.49 -11.83 16.82
C PRO A 573 17.63 -10.73 15.78
N LYS A 574 18.82 -10.17 15.58
CA LYS A 574 19.05 -9.09 14.61
C LYS A 574 18.59 -9.46 13.19
N TYR A 575 18.73 -10.72 12.77
CA TYR A 575 18.31 -11.16 11.45
C TYR A 575 16.78 -11.33 11.33
N LEU A 576 16.09 -11.50 12.46
CA LEU A 576 14.63 -11.62 12.48
C LEU A 576 13.92 -10.26 12.59
N LEU A 577 14.60 -9.23 13.12
CA LEU A 577 13.99 -7.92 13.38
C LEU A 577 13.61 -7.16 12.12
N THR A 578 14.20 -7.49 10.97
CA THR A 578 13.92 -6.81 9.70
C THR A 578 12.93 -7.55 8.80
N TRP A 579 12.27 -8.62 9.29
CA TRP A 579 11.31 -9.35 8.48
C TRP A 579 10.06 -8.54 8.19
N SER A 580 9.75 -8.40 6.91
CA SER A 580 8.63 -7.58 6.44
C SER A 580 8.72 -6.13 6.98
N THR A 581 9.93 -5.55 6.99
CA THR A 581 10.10 -4.14 7.32
C THR A 581 9.33 -3.30 6.32
N ALA A 582 8.32 -2.59 6.79
CA ALA A 582 7.38 -1.89 5.94
C ALA A 582 7.54 -0.38 6.05
N PHE A 583 7.56 0.17 7.26
CA PHE A 583 7.44 1.59 7.50
C PHE A 583 8.57 2.12 8.38
N TYR A 584 9.05 3.32 8.02
CA TYR A 584 9.85 4.13 8.92
C TYR A 584 8.93 4.86 9.91
N ILE A 585 9.43 5.06 11.11
CA ILE A 585 8.74 5.78 12.19
C ILE A 585 9.48 7.09 12.39
N TYR A 586 8.88 8.18 11.93
CA TYR A 586 9.56 9.47 11.83
C TYR A 586 8.54 10.62 11.87
N PRO A 587 8.81 11.75 12.56
CA PRO A 587 7.92 12.89 12.55
C PRO A 587 8.06 13.70 11.24
N GLU A 588 7.00 13.72 10.42
CA GLU A 588 7.04 14.31 9.07
C GLU A 588 6.79 15.83 9.02
N LEU A 589 6.39 16.45 10.11
CA LEU A 589 5.99 17.86 10.12
C LEU A 589 7.10 18.83 9.68
N ARG A 590 8.36 18.49 9.91
CA ARG A 590 9.52 19.24 9.41
C ARG A 590 10.62 18.29 8.97
N PRO A 591 11.18 18.48 7.77
CA PRO A 591 12.24 17.60 7.30
C PRO A 591 13.47 17.71 8.18
N THR A 592 14.03 16.57 8.57
CA THR A 592 15.27 16.48 9.33
C THR A 592 16.47 16.66 8.41
N GLN A 593 17.41 17.55 8.77
CA GLN A 593 18.58 17.85 7.95
C GLN A 593 19.41 16.61 7.68
N GLN A 594 19.74 15.85 8.73
CA GLN A 594 20.45 14.58 8.65
C GLN A 594 19.86 13.62 9.66
N LEU A 595 19.55 12.42 9.21
CA LEU A 595 19.06 11.35 10.06
C LEU A 595 20.24 10.61 10.68
N THR A 596 20.24 10.52 12.00
CA THR A 596 21.21 9.75 12.80
C THR A 596 20.59 8.52 13.40
N ASP A 597 19.26 8.52 13.53
CA ASP A 597 18.47 7.48 14.16
C ASP A 597 17.16 7.32 13.39
N ILE A 598 16.83 6.07 13.04
CA ILE A 598 15.56 5.74 12.38
C ILE A 598 14.94 4.53 13.07
N PHE A 599 13.70 4.64 13.46
CA PHE A 599 12.90 3.50 13.90
C PHE A 599 12.15 2.90 12.71
N TRP A 600 12.05 1.57 12.69
CA TRP A 600 11.33 0.83 11.67
C TRP A 600 10.31 -0.11 12.30
N ASN A 601 9.18 -0.23 11.65
CA ASN A 601 8.16 -1.22 11.98
C ASN A 601 8.27 -2.39 11.00
N SER A 602 8.42 -3.59 11.52
CA SER A 602 8.48 -4.85 10.77
C SER A 602 7.31 -5.74 11.18
N TRP A 603 6.60 -6.28 10.18
CA TRP A 603 5.38 -7.06 10.43
C TRP A 603 5.65 -8.52 10.76
N GLY A 604 6.89 -9.00 10.56
CA GLY A 604 7.24 -10.40 10.75
C GLY A 604 6.75 -11.29 9.61
N ALA A 605 6.61 -12.58 9.88
CA ALA A 605 6.11 -13.58 8.95
C ALA A 605 5.23 -14.60 9.66
N TRP A 606 4.14 -15.01 9.02
CA TRP A 606 3.05 -15.74 9.63
C TRP A 606 2.63 -16.92 8.77
N PRO A 607 2.50 -18.13 9.31
CA PRO A 607 2.11 -19.32 8.54
C PRO A 607 0.70 -19.21 7.96
N ASP A 608 -0.22 -18.55 8.69
CA ASP A 608 -1.61 -18.38 8.28
C ASP A 608 -1.77 -17.60 6.97
N ILE A 609 -0.77 -16.80 6.59
CA ILE A 609 -0.83 -15.90 5.42
C ILE A 609 0.27 -16.18 4.39
N LEU A 610 0.95 -17.33 4.45
CA LEU A 610 1.85 -17.77 3.40
C LEU A 610 1.08 -18.61 2.37
N THR A 611 0.99 -18.11 1.15
CA THR A 611 0.29 -18.78 0.05
C THR A 611 1.26 -19.58 -0.81
N ASN A 612 0.81 -20.74 -1.31
CA ASN A 612 1.58 -21.53 -2.28
C ASN A 612 1.91 -20.70 -3.53
N ARG A 613 0.96 -19.88 -3.99
CA ARG A 613 1.15 -18.99 -5.13
C ARG A 613 2.30 -17.98 -4.94
N ALA A 614 2.46 -17.43 -3.74
CA ALA A 614 3.58 -16.52 -3.46
C ALA A 614 4.92 -17.27 -3.45
N VAL A 615 4.97 -18.45 -2.85
CA VAL A 615 6.17 -19.31 -2.85
C VAL A 615 6.60 -19.63 -4.28
N GLU A 616 5.68 -20.06 -5.13
CA GLU A 616 5.95 -20.37 -6.55
C GLU A 616 6.41 -19.13 -7.34
N ALA A 617 5.76 -17.97 -7.12
CA ALA A 617 6.10 -16.75 -7.85
C ALA A 617 7.51 -16.24 -7.54
N TYR A 618 7.96 -16.43 -6.31
CA TYR A 618 9.23 -15.90 -5.82
C TYR A 618 10.34 -16.95 -5.67
N GLN A 619 10.14 -18.19 -6.12
CA GLN A 619 11.11 -19.28 -5.97
C GLN A 619 12.51 -18.94 -6.51
N ASP A 620 12.59 -18.34 -7.69
CA ASP A 620 13.84 -17.96 -8.38
C ASP A 620 14.11 -16.46 -8.31
N TYR A 621 13.66 -15.79 -7.25
CA TYR A 621 13.77 -14.34 -7.16
C TYR A 621 15.21 -13.87 -7.02
N PRO A 622 15.67 -12.93 -7.86
CA PRO A 622 17.05 -12.45 -7.81
C PRO A 622 17.37 -11.71 -6.50
N GLY A 623 18.60 -11.89 -6.02
CA GLY A 623 19.06 -11.20 -4.80
C GLY A 623 18.51 -11.77 -3.50
N ARG A 624 17.92 -12.96 -3.52
CA ARG A 624 17.48 -13.68 -2.33
C ARG A 624 18.65 -13.91 -1.36
N LEU A 625 18.45 -13.60 -0.08
CA LEU A 625 19.43 -13.84 0.99
C LEU A 625 19.35 -15.25 1.53
N VAL A 626 18.14 -15.77 1.67
CA VAL A 626 17.91 -17.04 2.34
C VAL A 626 17.35 -18.06 1.36
N ASP A 627 17.76 -19.29 1.50
CA ASP A 627 17.21 -20.43 0.76
C ASP A 627 15.69 -20.52 1.02
N LEU A 628 14.91 -20.67 -0.05
CA LEU A 628 13.45 -20.64 0.04
C LEU A 628 12.91 -21.72 0.99
N LYS A 629 13.50 -22.92 0.99
CA LYS A 629 13.07 -23.99 1.89
C LYS A 629 13.26 -23.57 3.36
N GLN A 630 14.40 -23.01 3.70
CA GLN A 630 14.67 -22.55 5.07
C GLN A 630 13.72 -21.40 5.48
N ILE A 631 13.35 -20.53 4.54
CA ILE A 631 12.34 -19.47 4.75
C ILE A 631 10.98 -20.08 5.07
N VAL A 632 10.52 -21.04 4.26
CA VAL A 632 9.22 -21.70 4.46
C VAL A 632 9.19 -22.42 5.81
N ASP A 633 10.26 -23.13 6.16
CA ASP A 633 10.40 -23.82 7.46
C ASP A 633 10.32 -22.82 8.64
N LEU A 634 11.01 -21.69 8.56
CA LEU A 634 11.00 -20.68 9.62
C LEU A 634 9.65 -19.96 9.74
N ILE A 635 8.98 -19.67 8.60
CA ILE A 635 7.65 -19.04 8.62
C ILE A 635 6.63 -19.99 9.27
N TYR A 636 6.78 -21.31 9.14
CA TYR A 636 5.91 -22.26 9.84
C TYR A 636 5.94 -22.08 11.36
N GLU A 637 7.11 -21.78 11.92
CA GLU A 637 7.27 -21.44 13.32
C GLU A 637 6.75 -20.04 13.67
N GLY A 638 6.65 -19.16 12.67
CA GLY A 638 6.27 -17.76 12.78
C GLY A 638 7.41 -16.83 13.23
N VAL A 639 7.53 -15.71 12.57
CA VAL A 639 8.47 -14.64 12.93
C VAL A 639 7.68 -13.46 13.49
N PRO A 640 7.90 -13.08 14.76
CA PRO A 640 7.14 -12.01 15.40
C PRO A 640 7.31 -10.66 14.71
N SER A 641 6.26 -9.84 14.74
CA SER A 641 6.34 -8.41 14.45
C SER A 641 7.34 -7.72 15.39
N SER A 642 7.97 -6.62 14.93
CA SER A 642 8.96 -5.91 15.73
C SER A 642 8.99 -4.41 15.46
N LEU A 643 9.49 -3.68 16.46
CA LEU A 643 9.98 -2.31 16.34
C LEU A 643 11.50 -2.37 16.45
N CYS A 644 12.22 -1.88 15.47
CA CYS A 644 13.67 -1.85 15.49
C CYS A 644 14.23 -0.44 15.30
N HIS A 645 15.41 -0.22 15.87
CA HIS A 645 16.12 1.04 15.83
C HIS A 645 17.42 0.89 15.04
N VAL A 646 17.59 1.70 14.00
CA VAL A 646 18.80 1.76 13.19
C VAL A 646 19.54 3.05 13.49
N LYS A 647 20.81 2.91 13.89
CA LYS A 647 21.75 4.02 14.09
C LYS A 647 22.56 4.26 12.83
N ILE A 648 22.78 5.54 12.54
CA ILE A 648 23.60 6.01 11.43
C ILE A 648 24.77 6.78 12.04
N LYS A 649 25.95 6.21 12.01
CA LYS A 649 27.13 6.81 12.65
C LYS A 649 28.40 6.58 11.82
N PRO A 650 29.44 7.44 11.93
CA PRO A 650 30.74 7.15 11.34
C PRO A 650 31.41 5.97 12.05
N ASP A 651 32.07 5.12 11.28
CA ASP A 651 32.99 4.12 11.81
C ASP A 651 34.34 4.72 12.26
N SER A 652 35.27 3.88 12.72
CA SER A 652 36.59 4.29 13.14
C SER A 652 37.43 4.97 12.04
N ASN A 653 37.07 4.78 10.77
CA ASN A 653 37.73 5.39 9.60
C ASN A 653 36.97 6.62 9.09
N GLY A 654 35.91 7.04 9.77
CA GLY A 654 35.08 8.17 9.38
C GLY A 654 34.08 7.83 8.25
N GLN A 655 33.92 6.56 7.86
CA GLN A 655 32.93 6.14 6.89
C GLN A 655 31.58 5.93 7.58
N THR A 656 30.50 6.42 6.99
CA THR A 656 29.15 6.24 7.53
C THR A 656 28.75 4.78 7.47
N GLN A 657 28.26 4.25 8.57
CA GLN A 657 27.71 2.93 8.73
C GLN A 657 26.26 2.99 9.21
N ILE A 658 25.49 1.98 8.85
CA ILE A 658 24.19 1.71 9.46
C ILE A 658 24.36 0.52 10.41
N GLU A 659 23.80 0.64 11.60
CA GLU A 659 23.89 -0.40 12.63
C GLU A 659 22.51 -0.60 13.25
N LEU A 660 22.04 -1.85 13.19
CA LEU A 660 20.86 -2.23 13.96
C LEU A 660 21.20 -2.16 15.44
N ASN A 661 20.46 -1.39 16.21
CA ASN A 661 20.72 -1.23 17.64
C ASN A 661 20.16 -2.44 18.40
N GLU A 662 21.01 -3.43 18.62
CA GLU A 662 20.66 -4.67 19.33
C GLU A 662 20.28 -4.42 20.81
N ASP A 663 20.56 -3.24 21.37
CA ASP A 663 20.17 -2.86 22.73
C ASP A 663 18.84 -2.12 22.78
N ASN A 664 18.26 -1.74 21.65
CA ASN A 664 17.02 -0.97 21.57
C ASN A 664 16.07 -1.44 20.47
N TYR A 665 15.39 -2.55 20.71
CA TYR A 665 14.34 -3.09 19.85
C TYR A 665 13.23 -3.69 20.71
N PHE A 666 12.08 -4.01 20.11
CA PHE A 666 11.00 -4.76 20.73
C PHE A 666 10.43 -5.78 19.73
N GLN A 667 10.33 -7.03 20.15
CA GLN A 667 9.57 -8.06 19.43
C GLN A 667 8.25 -8.29 20.14
N PHE A 668 7.17 -8.23 19.38
CA PHE A 668 5.83 -8.53 19.89
C PHE A 668 5.69 -10.03 20.18
N ASP A 669 4.68 -10.38 20.95
CA ASP A 669 4.26 -11.78 21.05
C ASP A 669 3.78 -12.29 19.68
N ARG A 670 3.90 -13.59 19.42
CA ARG A 670 3.53 -14.22 18.14
C ARG A 670 2.04 -14.16 17.81
N ARG A 671 1.23 -13.56 18.63
CA ARG A 671 -0.21 -13.31 18.45
C ARG A 671 -0.55 -11.83 18.26
N ASN A 672 0.45 -10.98 18.32
CA ASN A 672 0.31 -9.53 18.25
C ASN A 672 1.04 -8.98 17.03
N LEU A 673 0.33 -8.18 16.24
CA LEU A 673 0.91 -7.47 15.12
C LEU A 673 0.95 -5.97 15.44
N GLY A 674 2.16 -5.43 15.62
CA GLY A 674 2.35 -3.99 15.68
C GLY A 674 2.27 -3.38 14.28
N THR A 675 1.43 -2.37 14.12
CA THR A 675 1.27 -1.63 12.86
C THR A 675 1.06 -0.15 13.14
N SER A 676 1.09 0.70 12.12
CA SER A 676 0.78 2.13 12.23
C SER A 676 1.49 2.82 13.39
N SER A 677 2.81 2.65 13.44
CA SER A 677 3.64 3.23 14.50
C SER A 677 4.02 4.67 14.19
N GLN A 678 4.04 5.55 15.20
CA GLN A 678 4.38 6.96 15.09
C GLN A 678 5.33 7.37 16.20
N PHE A 679 6.39 8.11 15.86
CA PHE A 679 7.24 8.77 16.85
C PHE A 679 6.61 10.11 17.30
N ILE A 680 6.51 10.30 18.59
CA ILE A 680 6.04 11.55 19.22
C ILE A 680 7.20 12.12 20.05
N PRO A 681 7.79 13.26 19.64
CA PRO A 681 8.89 13.87 20.38
C PRO A 681 8.39 14.40 21.74
N ARG A 682 9.25 14.29 22.77
CA ARG A 682 8.98 15.00 24.03
C ARG A 682 9.09 16.51 23.82
N PRO A 683 8.34 17.31 24.58
CA PRO A 683 8.57 18.75 24.61
C PRO A 683 10.05 19.03 24.95
N ASN A 684 10.75 19.82 24.13
CA ASN A 684 12.18 20.10 24.25
C ASN A 684 13.09 18.86 24.05
N ALA A 685 12.69 17.93 23.19
CA ALA A 685 13.51 16.77 22.83
C ALA A 685 14.97 17.17 22.51
N LYS A 686 15.94 16.41 23.04
CA LYS A 686 17.36 16.70 22.93
C LYS A 686 17.99 16.10 21.68
N ASP A 687 17.42 15.03 21.19
CA ASP A 687 17.87 14.28 20.00
C ASP A 687 16.70 13.58 19.30
N GLN A 688 16.99 12.90 18.20
CA GLN A 688 15.99 12.24 17.35
C GLN A 688 15.34 10.99 18.00
N THR A 689 15.80 10.58 19.18
CA THR A 689 15.26 9.42 19.92
C THR A 689 14.52 9.83 21.18
N ASP A 690 14.57 11.12 21.58
CA ASP A 690 13.94 11.60 22.81
C ASP A 690 12.43 11.79 22.64
N GLY A 691 11.70 10.70 22.81
CA GLY A 691 10.27 10.68 22.58
C GLY A 691 9.60 9.34 22.92
N TYR A 692 8.39 9.21 22.43
CA TYR A 692 7.57 8.01 22.54
C TYR A 692 7.33 7.40 21.16
N ILE A 693 7.18 6.08 21.09
CA ILE A 693 6.59 5.40 19.94
C ILE A 693 5.19 4.95 20.33
N VAL A 694 4.19 5.47 19.62
CA VAL A 694 2.79 5.05 19.74
C VAL A 694 2.49 4.09 18.61
N CYS A 695 2.00 2.90 18.92
CA CYS A 695 1.80 1.80 17.97
C CYS A 695 0.40 1.22 18.11
N ALA A 696 -0.33 1.11 17.00
CA ALA A 696 -1.54 0.30 16.97
C ALA A 696 -1.15 -1.18 16.98
N VAL A 697 -1.79 -1.96 17.84
CA VAL A 697 -1.52 -3.39 18.00
C VAL A 697 -2.79 -4.17 17.74
N LEU A 698 -2.74 -5.00 16.71
CA LEU A 698 -3.80 -5.97 16.43
C LEU A 698 -3.48 -7.22 17.24
N THR A 699 -4.41 -7.68 18.04
CA THR A 699 -4.20 -8.82 18.95
C THR A 699 -5.22 -9.91 18.75
N SER A 700 -4.82 -11.15 18.99
CA SER A 700 -5.68 -12.34 18.99
C SER A 700 -5.90 -12.92 20.39
N ASP A 701 -5.47 -12.22 21.46
CA ASP A 701 -5.45 -12.76 22.82
C ASP A 701 -6.84 -13.13 23.39
N ARG A 702 -7.88 -12.37 23.06
CA ARG A 702 -9.24 -12.69 23.53
C ARG A 702 -9.91 -13.82 22.76
N PHE A 703 -9.45 -14.11 21.58
CA PHE A 703 -9.96 -15.18 20.74
C PHE A 703 -9.80 -16.55 21.39
N LEU A 704 -8.74 -16.74 22.12
CA LEU A 704 -8.33 -18.00 22.71
C LEU A 704 -9.09 -18.35 24.00
N SER A 705 -9.79 -17.42 24.60
CA SER A 705 -10.42 -17.60 25.91
C SER A 705 -11.90 -17.98 25.85
N GLN A 706 -12.60 -17.84 24.73
CA GLN A 706 -14.06 -17.91 24.72
C GLN A 706 -14.71 -18.87 23.71
N SER A 707 -14.02 -19.40 22.70
CA SER A 707 -14.61 -20.38 21.76
C SER A 707 -13.56 -21.00 20.84
N ASP A 708 -13.89 -22.17 20.30
CA ASP A 708 -13.13 -22.82 19.24
C ASP A 708 -13.10 -21.89 18.00
N PRO A 709 -11.92 -21.52 17.48
CA PRO A 709 -11.82 -20.72 16.26
C PRO A 709 -12.44 -21.38 15.02
N ALA A 710 -12.63 -22.68 15.08
CA ALA A 710 -13.34 -23.45 14.05
C ALA A 710 -14.87 -23.36 14.17
N ASP A 711 -15.41 -22.76 15.26
CA ASP A 711 -16.85 -22.58 15.41
C ASP A 711 -17.31 -21.43 14.49
N PRO A 712 -18.13 -21.71 13.46
CA PRO A 712 -18.66 -20.68 12.59
C PRO A 712 -19.61 -19.70 13.30
N ASN A 713 -20.02 -20.00 14.53
CA ASN A 713 -20.83 -19.12 15.37
C ASN A 713 -20.02 -18.42 16.46
N ALA A 714 -18.68 -18.56 16.47
CA ALA A 714 -17.84 -17.85 17.40
C ALA A 714 -18.05 -16.34 17.24
N THR A 715 -18.45 -15.67 18.27
CA THR A 715 -18.49 -14.21 18.33
C THR A 715 -17.07 -13.69 18.39
N TRP A 716 -16.65 -13.00 17.35
CA TRP A 716 -15.36 -12.37 17.24
C TRP A 716 -15.25 -11.27 18.32
N SER A 717 -14.42 -11.46 19.32
CA SER A 717 -14.18 -10.38 20.26
C SER A 717 -13.11 -9.45 19.68
N GLU A 718 -13.53 -8.28 19.37
CA GLU A 718 -12.82 -7.16 18.78
C GLU A 718 -11.80 -6.61 19.75
N ASN A 719 -10.50 -6.72 19.46
CA ASN A 719 -9.53 -6.06 20.29
C ASN A 719 -8.31 -5.63 19.50
N SER A 720 -8.30 -4.35 19.29
CA SER A 720 -7.08 -3.62 19.02
C SER A 720 -6.70 -2.88 20.28
N GLU A 721 -5.43 -2.66 20.48
CA GLU A 721 -4.89 -1.83 21.56
C GLU A 721 -3.97 -0.78 20.95
N ILE A 722 -3.71 0.29 21.68
CA ILE A 722 -2.65 1.24 21.35
C ILE A 722 -1.58 1.10 22.41
N TRP A 723 -0.36 0.77 21.98
CA TRP A 723 0.77 0.61 22.91
C TRP A 723 1.72 1.80 22.80
N ILE A 724 2.23 2.26 23.92
CA ILE A 724 3.11 3.42 24.04
C ILE A 724 4.44 2.95 24.63
N PHE A 725 5.51 3.20 23.91
CA PHE A 725 6.88 2.84 24.27
C PHE A 725 7.73 4.09 24.52
N ASP A 726 8.74 3.97 25.39
CA ASP A 726 9.87 4.89 25.39
C ASP A 726 10.79 4.57 24.21
N ALA A 727 10.96 5.51 23.30
CA ALA A 727 11.74 5.26 22.07
C ALA A 727 13.21 4.92 22.35
N GLN A 728 13.77 5.35 23.48
CA GLN A 728 15.14 5.04 23.90
C GLN A 728 15.27 3.69 24.62
N LYS A 729 14.14 3.03 24.96
CA LYS A 729 14.12 1.83 25.82
C LYS A 729 13.12 0.79 25.34
N LEU A 730 13.07 0.51 24.05
CA LEU A 730 12.12 -0.43 23.45
C LEU A 730 12.14 -1.81 24.11
N LYS A 731 13.32 -2.32 24.50
CA LYS A 731 13.47 -3.62 25.19
C LYS A 731 12.71 -3.72 26.51
N GLN A 732 12.33 -2.61 27.13
CA GLN A 732 11.53 -2.64 28.36
C GLN A 732 10.06 -2.99 28.08
N GLY A 733 9.65 -3.03 26.80
CA GLY A 733 8.27 -3.20 26.38
C GLY A 733 7.46 -1.93 26.50
N PRO A 734 6.14 -2.02 26.27
CA PRO A 734 5.25 -0.87 26.34
C PRO A 734 5.16 -0.34 27.79
N LEU A 735 5.30 0.98 27.93
CA LEU A 735 5.06 1.68 29.18
C LEU A 735 3.58 1.68 29.54
N TYR A 736 2.74 1.85 28.50
CA TYR A 736 1.29 1.92 28.62
C TYR A 736 0.62 1.18 27.48
N LYS A 737 -0.54 0.59 27.78
CA LYS A 737 -1.48 0.01 26.83
C LYS A 737 -2.81 0.72 26.96
N LEU A 738 -3.35 1.20 25.87
CA LEU A 738 -4.66 1.85 25.82
C LEU A 738 -5.67 0.90 25.22
N SER A 739 -6.83 0.78 25.85
CA SER A 739 -7.91 -0.09 25.39
C SER A 739 -9.29 0.56 25.63
N HIS A 740 -10.27 0.10 24.85
CA HIS A 740 -11.67 0.43 25.01
C HIS A 740 -12.53 -0.66 24.37
N PRO A 741 -13.72 -1.01 24.94
CA PRO A 741 -14.58 -2.04 24.35
C PRO A 741 -14.99 -1.81 22.90
N LYS A 742 -15.04 -0.55 22.46
CA LYS A 742 -15.35 -0.15 21.08
C LYS A 742 -14.11 0.09 20.20
N LEU A 743 -12.91 -0.13 20.71
CA LEU A 743 -11.68 0.03 19.93
C LEU A 743 -11.49 -1.18 19.03
N ASN A 744 -11.91 -1.05 17.78
CA ASN A 744 -11.75 -2.04 16.75
C ASN A 744 -11.09 -1.37 15.52
N ILE A 745 -9.78 -1.54 15.41
CA ILE A 745 -8.96 -0.98 14.35
C ILE A 745 -8.70 -2.10 13.34
N GLY A 746 -9.01 -1.86 12.06
CA GLY A 746 -8.63 -2.75 10.97
C GLY A 746 -7.13 -2.66 10.66
N PHE A 747 -6.69 -3.35 9.62
CA PHE A 747 -5.33 -3.22 9.14
C PHE A 747 -5.10 -1.79 8.64
N SER A 748 -4.28 -1.04 9.37
CA SER A 748 -3.99 0.37 9.10
C SER A 748 -2.54 0.56 8.66
N PHE A 749 -2.27 1.67 7.96
CA PHE A 749 -0.98 1.89 7.30
C PHE A 749 -0.20 3.03 7.94
N HIS A 750 -0.41 4.22 7.38
CA HIS A 750 0.40 5.37 7.67
C HIS A 750 -0.20 6.21 8.79
N THR A 751 0.71 6.88 9.46
CA THR A 751 0.41 7.73 10.60
C THR A 751 1.03 9.09 10.40
N THR A 752 0.56 10.06 11.17
CA THR A 752 1.25 11.32 11.36
C THR A 752 0.98 11.86 12.76
N TRP A 753 1.84 12.76 13.21
CA TRP A 753 1.66 13.47 14.46
C TRP A 753 1.60 14.98 14.22
N MET A 754 0.68 15.65 14.90
CA MET A 754 0.54 17.10 14.88
C MET A 754 0.56 17.64 16.30
N SER A 755 1.21 18.77 16.49
CA SER A 755 1.23 19.44 17.79
C SER A 755 -0.10 20.11 18.13
N GLU A 756 -0.87 20.50 17.11
CA GLU A 756 -2.19 21.12 17.23
C GLU A 756 -3.14 20.53 16.19
N ALA A 757 -4.37 20.19 16.60
CA ALA A 757 -5.45 19.75 15.73
C ALA A 757 -6.60 20.77 15.79
N LYS A 758 -6.45 21.88 15.09
CA LYS A 758 -7.43 22.97 15.00
C LYS A 758 -7.98 23.06 13.60
N SER A 759 -9.24 23.45 13.49
CA SER A 759 -9.83 23.76 12.18
C SER A 759 -9.00 24.82 11.44
N PRO A 760 -8.81 24.69 10.12
CA PRO A 760 -8.08 25.67 9.33
C PRO A 760 -8.66 27.07 9.49
N SER A 761 -7.81 28.06 9.72
CA SER A 761 -8.22 29.46 9.86
C SER A 761 -8.83 30.03 8.57
N ARG A 762 -8.40 29.47 7.42
CA ARG A 762 -8.94 29.77 6.10
C ARG A 762 -9.40 28.48 5.44
N ARG A 763 -10.71 28.40 5.23
CA ARG A 763 -11.30 27.32 4.43
C ARG A 763 -11.39 27.77 2.96
N LEU A 764 -11.01 26.86 2.06
CA LEU A 764 -11.15 27.10 0.64
C LEU A 764 -12.61 26.88 0.23
N VAL A 765 -13.13 27.76 -0.64
CA VAL A 765 -14.47 27.57 -1.21
C VAL A 765 -14.37 26.54 -2.33
N TYR A 766 -15.01 25.39 -2.14
CA TYR A 766 -15.08 24.31 -3.13
C TYR A 766 -16.53 24.05 -3.48
N ASP A 767 -16.88 24.23 -4.74
CA ASP A 767 -18.18 23.89 -5.29
C ASP A 767 -18.10 22.56 -6.04
N VAL A 768 -18.72 21.53 -5.46
CA VAL A 768 -18.76 20.18 -6.04
C VAL A 768 -19.51 20.16 -7.36
N ARG A 769 -20.56 20.98 -7.51
CA ARG A 769 -21.31 21.09 -8.76
C ARG A 769 -20.43 21.68 -9.85
N GLU A 770 -19.72 22.77 -9.57
CA GLU A 770 -18.78 23.37 -10.53
C GLU A 770 -17.71 22.36 -10.99
N ASP A 771 -17.19 21.55 -10.06
CA ASP A 771 -16.15 20.56 -10.34
C ASP A 771 -16.62 19.35 -11.15
N HIS A 772 -17.89 18.96 -11.04
CA HIS A 772 -18.40 17.72 -11.66
C HIS A 772 -19.40 17.94 -12.79
N GLU A 773 -20.11 19.07 -12.85
CA GLU A 773 -21.25 19.30 -13.76
C GLU A 773 -20.89 19.09 -15.23
N TYR A 774 -19.71 19.54 -15.67
CA TYR A 774 -19.31 19.39 -17.07
C TYR A 774 -19.11 17.90 -17.44
N LEU A 775 -18.59 17.07 -16.52
CA LEU A 775 -18.42 15.62 -16.70
C LEU A 775 -19.77 14.90 -16.71
N VAL A 776 -20.67 15.28 -15.81
CA VAL A 776 -22.05 14.75 -15.73
C VAL A 776 -22.79 15.06 -17.02
N SER A 777 -22.78 16.32 -17.48
CA SER A 777 -23.43 16.76 -18.71
C SER A 777 -22.85 16.08 -19.95
N GLU A 778 -21.53 15.89 -20.01
CA GLU A 778 -20.88 15.21 -21.13
C GLU A 778 -21.20 13.71 -21.16
N LEU A 779 -21.22 13.02 -19.99
CA LEU A 779 -21.66 11.63 -19.87
C LEU A 779 -23.10 11.48 -20.39
N ILE A 780 -24.02 12.31 -19.92
CA ILE A 780 -25.43 12.31 -20.34
C ILE A 780 -25.57 12.52 -21.84
N SER A 781 -24.80 13.44 -22.41
CA SER A 781 -24.79 13.68 -23.85
C SER A 781 -24.33 12.47 -24.66
N LYS A 782 -23.36 11.70 -24.15
CA LYS A 782 -22.82 10.51 -24.82
C LYS A 782 -23.67 9.26 -24.58
N GLN A 783 -24.31 9.17 -23.43
CA GLN A 783 -25.14 8.05 -23.00
C GLN A 783 -26.51 8.54 -22.51
N PRO A 784 -27.41 8.98 -23.41
CA PRO A 784 -28.71 9.57 -23.03
C PRO A 784 -29.59 8.60 -22.21
N SER A 785 -29.42 7.27 -22.39
CA SER A 785 -30.15 6.27 -21.62
C SER A 785 -29.85 6.26 -20.12
N LEU A 786 -28.72 6.86 -19.71
CA LEU A 786 -28.35 7.01 -18.30
C LEU A 786 -28.72 8.42 -17.77
N GLY A 787 -29.17 9.32 -18.65
CA GLY A 787 -29.24 10.75 -18.37
C GLY A 787 -30.04 11.13 -17.15
N ASP A 788 -31.30 10.65 -17.09
CA ASP A 788 -32.20 11.00 -15.99
C ASP A 788 -31.68 10.45 -14.64
N SER A 789 -31.25 9.19 -14.60
CA SER A 789 -30.75 8.57 -13.37
C SER A 789 -29.44 9.20 -12.86
N VAL A 790 -28.52 9.53 -13.77
CA VAL A 790 -27.25 10.20 -13.38
C VAL A 790 -27.52 11.62 -12.88
N ARG A 791 -28.41 12.36 -13.57
CA ARG A 791 -28.78 13.71 -13.15
C ARG A 791 -29.44 13.69 -11.77
N GLN A 792 -30.41 12.82 -11.58
CA GLN A 792 -31.11 12.68 -10.32
C GLN A 792 -30.16 12.28 -9.20
N LEU A 793 -29.27 11.30 -9.43
CA LEU A 793 -28.25 10.87 -8.44
C LEU A 793 -27.39 12.05 -7.99
N PHE A 794 -26.94 12.88 -8.92
CA PHE A 794 -26.09 14.02 -8.57
C PHE A 794 -26.85 15.11 -7.86
N ASP A 795 -28.06 15.47 -8.33
CA ASP A 795 -28.86 16.53 -7.75
C ASP A 795 -29.43 16.18 -6.36
N GLU A 796 -29.77 14.90 -6.11
CA GLU A 796 -30.39 14.47 -4.85
C GLU A 796 -29.41 13.92 -3.83
N GLU A 797 -28.33 13.23 -4.28
CA GLU A 797 -27.47 12.45 -3.38
C GLU A 797 -26.02 12.97 -3.33
N VAL A 798 -25.48 13.53 -4.40
CA VAL A 798 -24.07 13.95 -4.40
C VAL A 798 -23.95 15.40 -3.98
N TYR A 799 -24.58 16.32 -4.72
CA TYR A 799 -24.42 17.75 -4.46
C TYR A 799 -24.93 18.21 -3.09
N PRO A 800 -26.11 17.73 -2.57
CA PRO A 800 -26.57 18.15 -1.24
C PRO A 800 -25.75 17.59 -0.07
N ASN A 801 -25.09 16.45 -0.27
CA ASN A 801 -24.33 15.77 0.78
C ASN A 801 -22.83 16.15 0.79
N THR A 802 -22.37 16.89 -0.20
CA THR A 802 -21.02 17.43 -0.22
C THR A 802 -21.05 18.85 0.35
N TYR A 803 -20.06 19.15 1.17
CA TYR A 803 -20.02 20.35 2.01
C TYR A 803 -20.16 21.65 1.20
N SER A 804 -21.39 22.18 1.14
CA SER A 804 -21.60 23.58 0.89
C SER A 804 -21.50 24.30 2.23
N TYR A 805 -20.51 25.16 2.39
CA TYR A 805 -20.45 26.02 3.56
C TYR A 805 -21.68 26.94 3.56
N PRO A 806 -22.33 27.12 4.71
CA PRO A 806 -23.24 28.23 4.83
C PRO A 806 -22.44 29.50 4.61
N GLU A 807 -22.99 30.38 3.76
CA GLU A 807 -22.53 31.76 3.50
C GLU A 807 -22.29 32.58 4.78
#